data_4af064894e485a234071f9192d277b25
#
_entry.id   4af064894e485a234071f9192d277b25
#
_cell.length_a   1.000
_cell.length_b   1.000
_cell.length_c   1.000
_cell.angle_alpha   90.00
_cell.angle_beta   90.00
_cell.angle_gamma   90.00
#
_symmetry.space_group_name_H-M   'P 1'
#
loop_
_entity.id
_entity.type
_entity.pdbx_description
1 polymer ?
#
loop_
_entity_poly.entity_id
_entity_poly.type
_entity_poly.pdbx_seq_one_letter_code
_entity_poly.pdbx_strand_id
1 'polypeptide(L)'
;MAQPKTPALFRNYTDFKLRALIPGLQESFTHNEFTSKMQSLLQCSEFCRQAVYSKIPAMVTLSTFRLPRTSGSGNACHHRRSKRRSRSNTFKNEIEHSWSAGRSQCRISHLQSQIPDVQQKHKETLRIQTESLRVNTILIKEKVKIFQLVDRYAERTVISTVRDQTLVEHELLARGRDHEDCREKHLQRELEKIQTDQLFQSSFSQRKSKSGSLAVVRGVPGIGKTTLVQKIVYDWATGKIYPKFQFVFSFKFRELNAINCRINLRKLILDLYPYFENLLGELWKNPEGLLFIFDGLDEFKDRFDFADNRRNTEAQSMCTDPECWCEVSDIVYSLIQHKLLPGCSVLVTSRPTALHLLEKAEISVWAEILGFVGDERKEYFNKFFEDRTVAAAVFKHVEENEILYTMCYNPSYCWILCLSLGPFFTQRDRKQQQVPKTITQVYSYYIYNILKNHGREIESPCDVLLKIGQMAFTGVSEKKIVFRNEDLIEYSLQPSHFLSGFIMELLERDDSVQRVVYTFTHLTIQEFVAAIPQFLTPDPGNIPKLLNEAHSKEDGRFEIFLRFVAGLTSSHSAQPLQEVLGPFSHQTTCQVIDWVKEKIEGQIGNTEGKRNLLNTLYYLFESKNKALVQATVGSVETFRGLDLKPIDCAVLSHVIALCDTIKEFDLESCNIQFEGLQRLRPSLHKCQVLRLRGNNVGDSGVKLLSEALRNTDCKMQKLDLWDVGLTDSCIEDLASAFSTNQSLTGLNLGSNTFTDRSVPALSCLIMNCRRLEQIWLVENRFSSVRKNQLKSLQDTRPRLRVTV
;
A
#
# COMPACT_ATOMS: atom_id res chain seq x y z
N MET A 1 13.86 -46.03 36.97
CA MET A 1 13.23 -44.71 37.15
C MET A 1 13.95 -43.73 36.22
N ALA A 2 13.40 -43.46 35.07
CA ALA A 2 13.98 -42.60 34.05
C ALA A 2 13.28 -41.24 34.11
N GLN A 3 14.06 -40.16 34.26
CA GLN A 3 13.59 -38.79 34.16
C GLN A 3 13.30 -38.44 32.66
N PRO A 4 12.27 -37.69 32.34
CA PRO A 4 11.98 -37.32 30.97
C PRO A 4 12.93 -36.20 30.48
N LYS A 5 13.59 -36.44 29.38
CA LYS A 5 14.41 -35.47 28.67
C LYS A 5 13.51 -34.38 28.07
N THR A 6 13.64 -33.13 28.51
CA THR A 6 13.04 -31.95 27.85
C THR A 6 13.66 -31.69 26.48
N PRO A 7 12.90 -31.35 25.45
CA PRO A 7 13.42 -31.11 24.11
C PRO A 7 14.34 -29.87 24.06
N ALA A 8 15.44 -29.97 23.31
CA ALA A 8 16.48 -28.95 23.18
C ALA A 8 16.00 -27.61 22.62
N LEU A 9 14.86 -27.57 21.96
CA LEU A 9 14.24 -26.35 21.39
C LEU A 9 13.74 -25.33 22.42
N PHE A 10 13.37 -25.79 23.63
CA PHE A 10 12.91 -24.88 24.68
C PHE A 10 14.05 -24.13 25.39
N ARG A 11 15.27 -24.66 25.35
CA ARG A 11 16.43 -24.01 25.98
C ARG A 11 16.92 -22.77 25.22
N ASN A 12 16.91 -22.81 23.89
CA ASN A 12 17.39 -21.68 23.07
C ASN A 12 16.42 -20.49 23.04
N TYR A 13 15.12 -20.72 23.21
CA TYR A 13 14.12 -19.66 23.17
C TYR A 13 14.04 -18.83 24.46
N THR A 14 14.25 -19.47 25.61
CA THR A 14 14.33 -18.81 26.91
C THR A 14 15.62 -17.98 27.07
N ASP A 15 16.72 -18.47 26.54
CA ASP A 15 18.02 -17.76 26.55
C ASP A 15 17.96 -16.47 25.71
N PHE A 16 17.25 -16.47 24.56
CA PHE A 16 17.13 -15.30 23.69
C PHE A 16 16.26 -14.19 24.30
N LYS A 17 15.15 -14.54 24.95
CA LYS A 17 14.27 -13.55 25.62
C LYS A 17 14.86 -12.95 26.89
N LEU A 18 15.63 -13.72 27.65
CA LEU A 18 16.28 -13.23 28.88
C LEU A 18 17.47 -12.31 28.59
N ARG A 19 18.18 -12.52 27.48
CA ARG A 19 19.26 -11.62 27.04
C ARG A 19 18.75 -10.26 26.54
N ALA A 20 17.52 -10.20 26.08
CA ALA A 20 16.88 -8.96 25.60
C ALA A 20 16.31 -8.09 26.74
N LEU A 21 16.19 -8.63 27.95
CA LEU A 21 15.52 -7.95 29.06
C LEU A 21 16.49 -7.26 30.08
N ILE A 22 17.79 -7.49 29.98
CA ILE A 22 18.75 -6.89 30.91
C ILE A 22 19.89 -6.21 30.11
N PRO A 23 19.88 -4.89 29.95
CA PRO A 23 21.01 -4.15 29.40
C PRO A 23 22.19 -4.18 30.37
N GLY A 24 23.30 -4.78 30.00
CA GLY A 24 24.55 -4.77 30.80
C GLY A 24 25.29 -6.11 30.90
N LEU A 25 24.76 -7.19 30.34
CA LEU A 25 25.49 -8.50 30.33
C LEU A 25 26.24 -8.66 28.99
N GLN A 26 27.26 -7.84 28.80
CA GLN A 26 28.27 -8.05 27.75
C GLN A 26 29.60 -8.40 28.45
N GLU A 27 29.73 -9.59 29.01
CA GLU A 27 31.02 -10.20 29.23
C GLU A 27 30.87 -11.72 29.31
N SER A 28 31.86 -12.42 28.80
CA SER A 28 31.90 -13.84 28.56
C SER A 28 31.82 -14.68 29.83
N PHE A 29 30.65 -15.17 30.16
CA PHE A 29 30.48 -16.21 31.18
C PHE A 29 30.38 -17.59 30.52
N THR A 30 31.03 -18.60 31.13
CA THR A 30 30.88 -19.99 30.71
C THR A 30 29.45 -20.50 30.99
N HIS A 31 29.00 -21.49 30.27
CA HIS A 31 27.63 -22.04 30.38
C HIS A 31 27.29 -22.51 31.82
N ASN A 32 28.26 -22.96 32.58
CA ASN A 32 28.08 -23.42 33.97
C ASN A 32 27.88 -22.28 34.97
N GLU A 33 28.57 -21.14 34.80
CA GLU A 33 28.40 -19.96 35.63
C GLU A 33 27.05 -19.27 35.41
N PHE A 34 26.57 -19.28 34.17
CA PHE A 34 25.24 -18.76 33.82
C PHE A 34 24.13 -19.61 34.46
N THR A 35 24.27 -20.93 34.41
CA THR A 35 23.28 -21.85 34.99
C THR A 35 23.24 -21.75 36.51
N SER A 36 24.39 -21.60 37.21
CA SER A 36 24.48 -21.38 38.65
C SER A 36 23.85 -20.06 39.09
N LYS A 37 24.09 -18.93 38.36
CA LYS A 37 23.46 -17.64 38.64
C LYS A 37 21.96 -17.65 38.37
N MET A 38 21.48 -18.38 37.35
CA MET A 38 20.06 -18.53 37.08
C MET A 38 19.35 -19.35 38.14
N GLN A 39 19.97 -20.40 38.68
CA GLN A 39 19.37 -21.15 39.76
C GLN A 39 19.25 -20.32 41.04
N SER A 40 20.24 -19.45 41.38
CA SER A 40 20.13 -18.53 42.50
C SER A 40 19.08 -17.44 42.32
N LEU A 41 18.86 -16.94 41.06
CA LEU A 41 17.79 -15.98 40.76
C LEU A 41 16.40 -16.61 40.82
N LEU A 42 16.24 -17.88 40.42
CA LEU A 42 14.98 -18.62 40.51
C LEU A 42 14.66 -18.96 41.99
N GLN A 43 15.66 -19.29 42.82
CA GLN A 43 15.47 -19.46 44.27
C GLN A 43 15.08 -18.16 44.95
N CYS A 44 15.66 -17.01 44.56
CA CYS A 44 15.27 -15.70 45.05
C CYS A 44 13.81 -15.33 44.65
N SER A 45 13.34 -15.69 43.43
CA SER A 45 11.95 -15.49 43.01
C SER A 45 10.95 -16.35 43.79
N GLU A 46 11.35 -17.56 44.20
CA GLU A 46 10.53 -18.46 45.00
C GLU A 46 10.45 -17.99 46.45
N PHE A 47 11.55 -17.45 46.99
CA PHE A 47 11.56 -16.82 48.31
C PHE A 47 10.72 -15.54 48.36
N CYS A 48 10.72 -14.75 47.29
CA CYS A 48 9.81 -13.61 47.16
C CYS A 48 8.33 -14.01 47.03
N ARG A 49 7.99 -15.14 46.40
CA ARG A 49 6.63 -15.68 46.40
C ARG A 49 6.19 -16.13 47.80
N GLN A 50 7.03 -16.82 48.53
CA GLN A 50 6.73 -17.23 49.92
C GLN A 50 6.62 -16.03 50.85
N ALA A 51 7.43 -15.00 50.69
CA ALA A 51 7.37 -13.76 51.49
C ALA A 51 6.08 -12.93 51.22
N VAL A 52 5.53 -12.97 50.02
CA VAL A 52 4.25 -12.32 49.68
C VAL A 52 3.05 -13.07 50.28
N TYR A 53 3.11 -14.41 50.34
CA TYR A 53 2.05 -15.21 50.98
C TYR A 53 2.06 -15.20 52.49
N SER A 54 3.18 -14.85 53.16
CA SER A 54 3.30 -14.77 54.60
C SER A 54 2.90 -13.43 55.25
N LYS A 55 2.51 -12.44 54.47
CA LYS A 55 2.09 -11.09 54.95
C LYS A 55 0.62 -10.74 54.67
N ILE A 56 -0.26 -11.71 54.57
CA ILE A 56 -1.70 -11.45 54.65
C ILE A 56 -2.14 -11.68 56.08
N PRO A 57 -2.50 -10.64 56.84
CA PRO A 57 -3.04 -10.86 58.19
C PRO A 57 -4.42 -11.47 58.07
N ALA A 58 -4.60 -12.63 58.67
CA ALA A 58 -5.89 -13.19 58.98
C ALA A 58 -6.64 -12.26 59.95
N MET A 59 -7.50 -11.46 59.44
CA MET A 59 -8.47 -10.69 60.22
C MET A 59 -9.82 -10.74 59.54
N VAL A 60 -10.60 -11.71 59.88
CA VAL A 60 -12.04 -11.64 60.20
C VAL A 60 -12.43 -13.00 60.79
N THR A 61 -12.20 -13.20 62.03
CA THR A 61 -12.93 -14.19 62.88
C THR A 61 -14.23 -13.56 63.30
N LEU A 62 -15.33 -14.02 62.80
CA LEU A 62 -16.67 -13.71 63.32
C LEU A 62 -16.82 -14.27 64.72
N SER A 63 -16.78 -13.37 65.70
CA SER A 63 -17.16 -13.66 67.08
C SER A 63 -18.69 -13.88 67.17
N THR A 64 -19.06 -15.08 67.41
CA THR A 64 -20.40 -15.49 67.83
C THR A 64 -20.72 -14.93 69.20
N PHE A 65 -21.58 -13.94 69.34
CA PHE A 65 -22.20 -13.54 70.62
C PHE A 65 -23.32 -14.51 70.98
N ARG A 66 -23.06 -15.38 71.96
CA ARG A 66 -24.08 -16.11 72.75
C ARG A 66 -24.72 -15.18 73.76
N LEU A 67 -26.05 -14.96 73.68
CA LEU A 67 -26.86 -14.41 74.78
C LEU A 67 -27.32 -15.52 75.72
N PRO A 68 -27.38 -15.26 77.04
CA PRO A 68 -27.71 -16.26 78.06
C PRO A 68 -29.22 -16.61 78.01
N ARG A 69 -29.52 -17.88 78.29
CA ARG A 69 -30.89 -18.40 78.60
C ARG A 69 -31.22 -18.01 80.00
N THR A 70 -32.36 -17.36 80.23
CA THR A 70 -33.08 -17.38 81.50
C THR A 70 -34.44 -17.97 81.29
N SER A 71 -34.74 -18.99 82.05
CA SER A 71 -35.98 -19.69 82.17
C SER A 71 -37.02 -18.84 82.93
N GLY A 72 -38.25 -18.85 82.55
CA GLY A 72 -39.33 -18.23 83.27
C GLY A 72 -40.72 -18.40 82.56
N SER A 73 -41.54 -19.18 83.10
CA SER A 73 -42.87 -19.55 82.79
C SER A 73 -43.92 -18.41 82.66
N GLY A 74 -44.92 -18.61 81.80
CA GLY A 74 -46.22 -17.97 82.03
C GLY A 74 -47.00 -17.54 80.79
N ASN A 75 -48.05 -18.24 80.49
CA ASN A 75 -49.27 -18.09 79.78
C ASN A 75 -49.73 -16.68 79.20
N ALA A 76 -50.45 -16.85 78.11
CA ALA A 76 -51.51 -16.02 77.55
C ALA A 76 -51.16 -14.65 76.90
N CYS A 77 -51.21 -14.62 75.58
CA CYS A 77 -52.06 -13.80 74.75
C CYS A 77 -51.79 -13.96 73.23
N HIS A 78 -52.59 -14.83 72.67
CA HIS A 78 -52.77 -14.86 71.20
C HIS A 78 -53.61 -13.62 70.80
N HIS A 79 -53.04 -12.64 70.14
CA HIS A 79 -53.70 -11.77 69.11
C HIS A 79 -52.93 -10.48 68.72
N ARG A 80 -51.71 -10.32 69.15
CA ARG A 80 -50.93 -9.11 68.69
C ARG A 80 -49.57 -9.37 68.07
N ARG A 81 -49.28 -10.65 67.69
CA ARG A 81 -47.93 -10.96 67.12
C ARG A 81 -47.80 -10.84 65.59
N SER A 82 -48.90 -10.79 64.79
CA SER A 82 -48.81 -10.78 63.37
C SER A 82 -48.44 -9.39 62.78
N LYS A 83 -48.82 -8.27 63.38
CA LYS A 83 -48.48 -6.91 62.86
C LYS A 83 -47.09 -6.43 63.27
N ARG A 84 -46.44 -6.97 64.30
CA ARG A 84 -45.03 -6.61 64.63
C ARG A 84 -43.99 -7.36 63.85
N ARG A 85 -44.27 -8.60 63.41
CA ARG A 85 -43.35 -9.39 62.57
C ARG A 85 -43.29 -8.82 61.13
N SER A 86 -44.40 -8.34 60.59
CA SER A 86 -44.41 -7.71 59.27
C SER A 86 -43.63 -6.40 59.21
N ARG A 87 -43.73 -5.51 60.26
CA ARG A 87 -42.94 -4.29 60.32
C ARG A 87 -41.45 -4.49 60.56
N SER A 88 -41.03 -5.53 61.29
CA SER A 88 -39.61 -5.80 61.52
C SER A 88 -38.94 -6.44 60.28
N ASN A 89 -39.65 -7.22 59.49
CA ASN A 89 -39.15 -7.76 58.25
C ASN A 89 -39.09 -6.69 57.13
N THR A 90 -40.06 -5.76 57.05
CA THR A 90 -40.02 -4.63 56.10
C THR A 90 -38.84 -3.71 56.46
N PHE A 91 -38.62 -3.40 57.73
CA PHE A 91 -37.53 -2.57 58.14
C PHE A 91 -36.12 -3.25 57.94
N LYS A 92 -36.03 -4.56 58.13
CA LYS A 92 -34.80 -5.31 57.79
C LYS A 92 -34.52 -5.32 56.29
N ASN A 93 -35.54 -5.56 55.49
CA ASN A 93 -35.40 -5.54 54.03
C ASN A 93 -35.09 -4.15 53.50
N GLU A 94 -35.67 -3.04 54.06
CA GLU A 94 -35.32 -1.70 53.67
C GLU A 94 -33.92 -1.31 54.11
N ILE A 95 -33.40 -1.75 55.28
CA ILE A 95 -32.03 -1.56 55.69
C ILE A 95 -31.05 -2.39 54.83
N GLU A 96 -31.36 -3.64 54.55
CA GLU A 96 -30.53 -4.50 53.65
C GLU A 96 -30.51 -3.95 52.23
N HIS A 97 -31.61 -3.44 51.68
CA HIS A 97 -31.64 -2.74 50.40
C HIS A 97 -30.89 -1.41 50.43
N SER A 98 -30.97 -0.64 51.48
CA SER A 98 -30.22 0.59 51.65
C SER A 98 -28.72 0.37 51.80
N TRP A 99 -28.31 -0.69 52.53
CA TRP A 99 -26.91 -1.07 52.67
C TRP A 99 -26.32 -1.73 51.42
N SER A 100 -27.12 -2.43 50.61
CA SER A 100 -26.71 -2.94 49.34
C SER A 100 -26.60 -1.82 48.29
N ALA A 101 -27.51 -0.87 48.25
CA ALA A 101 -27.47 0.33 47.40
C ALA A 101 -26.25 1.22 47.78
N GLY A 102 -26.01 1.47 49.07
CA GLY A 102 -24.86 2.24 49.56
C GLY A 102 -23.51 1.57 49.21
N ARG A 103 -23.39 0.25 49.37
CA ARG A 103 -22.18 -0.50 48.93
C ARG A 103 -22.01 -0.48 47.43
N SER A 104 -23.03 -0.60 46.63
CA SER A 104 -22.99 -0.46 45.17
C SER A 104 -22.57 0.94 44.76
N GLN A 105 -23.10 1.99 45.39
CA GLN A 105 -22.77 3.38 45.12
C GLN A 105 -21.31 3.73 45.51
N CYS A 106 -20.80 3.22 46.65
CA CYS A 106 -19.42 3.35 47.07
C CYS A 106 -18.46 2.60 46.14
N ARG A 107 -18.84 1.46 45.61
CA ARG A 107 -18.08 0.66 44.66
C ARG A 107 -18.01 1.33 43.29
N ILE A 108 -19.12 1.95 42.83
CA ILE A 108 -19.20 2.70 41.56
C ILE A 108 -18.34 3.97 41.68
N SER A 109 -18.43 4.74 42.78
CA SER A 109 -17.59 5.94 42.96
C SER A 109 -16.09 5.60 43.02
N HIS A 110 -15.73 4.48 43.64
CA HIS A 110 -14.34 4.00 43.68
C HIS A 110 -13.84 3.56 42.29
N LEU A 111 -14.69 2.91 41.48
CA LEU A 111 -14.33 2.51 40.09
C LEU A 111 -14.18 3.76 39.20
N GLN A 112 -15.08 4.73 39.33
CA GLN A 112 -14.99 6.00 38.59
C GLN A 112 -13.75 6.82 38.96
N SER A 113 -13.29 6.78 40.22
CA SER A 113 -12.04 7.43 40.63
C SER A 113 -10.78 6.79 40.06
N GLN A 114 -10.85 5.52 39.61
CA GLN A 114 -9.74 4.80 38.99
C GLN A 114 -9.62 5.06 37.47
N ILE A 115 -10.66 5.59 36.82
CA ILE A 115 -10.68 5.84 35.36
C ILE A 115 -9.49 6.71 34.90
N PRO A 116 -9.16 7.86 35.57
CA PRO A 116 -8.03 8.68 35.14
C PRO A 116 -6.69 7.96 35.20
N ASP A 117 -6.45 7.17 36.25
CA ASP A 117 -5.20 6.43 36.42
C ASP A 117 -5.04 5.34 35.36
N VAL A 118 -6.13 4.60 35.09
CA VAL A 118 -6.14 3.56 34.03
C VAL A 118 -6.00 4.22 32.66
N GLN A 119 -6.64 5.36 32.41
CA GLN A 119 -6.48 6.12 31.17
C GLN A 119 -5.03 6.54 30.95
N GLN A 120 -4.39 7.09 31.97
CA GLN A 120 -2.98 7.49 31.88
C GLN A 120 -2.07 6.28 31.62
N LYS A 121 -2.30 5.17 32.33
CA LYS A 121 -1.58 3.92 32.10
C LYS A 121 -1.78 3.40 30.69
N HIS A 122 -3.00 3.47 30.17
CA HIS A 122 -3.34 3.03 28.81
C HIS A 122 -2.66 3.90 27.75
N LYS A 123 -2.71 5.22 27.92
CA LYS A 123 -2.00 6.17 27.07
C LYS A 123 -0.50 5.90 27.04
N GLU A 124 0.10 5.68 28.20
CA GLU A 124 1.54 5.39 28.27
C GLU A 124 1.88 4.05 27.61
N THR A 125 1.05 3.01 27.82
CA THR A 125 1.21 1.71 27.14
C THR A 125 1.17 1.86 25.63
N LEU A 126 0.15 2.56 25.10
CA LEU A 126 0.01 2.77 23.66
C LEU A 126 1.11 3.69 23.10
N ARG A 127 1.54 4.71 23.84
CA ARG A 127 2.67 5.55 23.47
C ARG A 127 3.93 4.70 23.23
N ILE A 128 4.30 3.87 24.20
CA ILE A 128 5.48 2.98 24.12
C ILE A 128 5.34 1.99 22.95
N GLN A 129 4.14 1.41 22.73
CA GLN A 129 3.90 0.46 21.64
C GLN A 129 4.00 1.11 20.26
N THR A 130 3.72 2.41 20.14
CA THR A 130 3.61 3.13 18.87
C THR A 130 4.72 4.15 18.62
N GLU A 131 5.54 4.50 19.59
CA GLU A 131 6.60 5.51 19.42
C GLU A 131 7.72 5.07 18.49
N SER A 132 7.91 3.77 18.29
CA SER A 132 9.01 3.25 17.49
C SER A 132 8.53 2.57 16.20
N LEU A 133 9.17 2.93 15.10
CA LEU A 133 9.10 2.20 13.83
C LEU A 133 10.24 1.18 13.79
N ARG A 134 9.89 -0.10 13.79
CA ARG A 134 10.86 -1.16 13.51
C ARG A 134 11.08 -1.22 12.00
N VAL A 135 12.17 -0.65 11.56
CA VAL A 135 12.61 -0.80 10.16
C VAL A 135 13.56 -1.97 10.11
N ASN A 136 13.25 -2.97 9.30
CA ASN A 136 14.17 -4.07 9.03
C ASN A 136 15.39 -3.51 8.29
N THR A 137 16.46 -3.24 9.03
CA THR A 137 17.73 -2.70 8.52
C THR A 137 18.67 -3.78 8.02
N ILE A 138 18.17 -4.96 7.69
CA ILE A 138 18.95 -6.10 7.17
C ILE A 138 19.78 -5.73 5.94
N LEU A 139 19.42 -4.64 5.25
CA LEU A 139 20.14 -4.10 4.10
C LEU A 139 21.36 -3.24 4.47
N ILE A 140 21.49 -2.88 5.74
CA ILE A 140 22.64 -2.12 6.28
C ILE A 140 23.35 -3.05 7.24
N LYS A 141 24.66 -3.14 7.20
CA LYS A 141 25.52 -4.02 8.07
C LYS A 141 25.26 -3.88 9.57
N GLU A 142 24.38 -3.00 9.99
CA GLU A 142 24.05 -2.74 11.38
C GLU A 142 22.73 -3.42 11.76
N LYS A 143 22.69 -3.92 12.99
CA LYS A 143 21.51 -4.55 13.63
C LYS A 143 20.29 -3.63 13.57
N VAL A 144 19.08 -4.20 13.61
CA VAL A 144 17.78 -3.53 13.58
C VAL A 144 17.84 -2.12 14.19
N LYS A 145 17.80 -1.07 13.38
CA LYS A 145 17.67 0.30 13.88
C LYS A 145 16.20 0.54 14.23
N ILE A 146 15.99 0.92 15.48
CA ILE A 146 14.69 1.39 15.95
C ILE A 146 14.68 2.90 15.76
N PHE A 147 13.77 3.38 14.92
CA PHE A 147 13.59 4.81 14.69
C PHE A 147 12.37 5.31 15.47
N GLN A 148 12.46 6.53 15.98
CA GLN A 148 11.27 7.19 16.51
C GLN A 148 10.27 7.44 15.39
N LEU A 149 9.00 7.12 15.62
CA LEU A 149 7.92 7.35 14.66
C LEU A 149 7.89 8.80 14.18
N VAL A 150 8.04 9.75 15.11
CA VAL A 150 7.96 11.20 14.83
C VAL A 150 9.06 11.65 13.87
N ASP A 151 10.27 11.11 13.99
CA ASP A 151 11.43 11.51 13.18
C ASP A 151 11.33 10.99 11.74
N ARG A 152 10.69 9.84 11.56
CA ARG A 152 10.60 9.15 10.25
C ARG A 152 9.24 9.26 9.57
N TYR A 153 8.20 9.65 10.30
CA TYR A 153 6.88 9.79 9.72
C TYR A 153 6.85 10.99 8.77
N ALA A 154 6.64 10.72 7.49
CA ALA A 154 6.30 11.73 6.50
C ALA A 154 4.77 11.77 6.34
N GLU A 155 4.19 12.97 6.35
CA GLU A 155 2.76 13.15 6.12
C GLU A 155 2.34 12.60 4.75
N ARG A 156 1.13 12.08 4.67
CA ARG A 156 0.54 11.56 3.44
C ARG A 156 -0.74 12.30 3.14
N THR A 157 -0.98 12.55 1.88
CA THR A 157 -2.25 13.14 1.46
C THR A 157 -3.36 12.11 1.62
N VAL A 158 -4.38 12.48 2.41
CA VAL A 158 -5.64 11.75 2.58
C VAL A 158 -6.76 12.61 2.02
N ILE A 159 -7.62 12.03 1.21
CA ILE A 159 -8.74 12.73 0.57
C ILE A 159 -10.08 12.12 0.98
N SER A 160 -11.13 12.96 0.93
CA SER A 160 -12.52 12.51 0.95
C SER A 160 -12.84 11.85 -0.40
N THR A 161 -13.43 10.67 -0.40
CA THR A 161 -13.78 10.00 -1.64
C THR A 161 -15.25 9.60 -1.68
N VAL A 162 -15.82 9.68 -2.89
CA VAL A 162 -17.06 8.98 -3.22
C VAL A 162 -16.67 7.58 -3.70
N ARG A 163 -17.46 6.60 -3.32
CA ARG A 163 -17.22 5.17 -3.61
C ARG A 163 -17.05 4.94 -5.11
N ASP A 164 -15.90 4.43 -5.52
CA ASP A 164 -15.66 3.94 -6.87
C ASP A 164 -15.43 2.43 -6.82
N GLN A 165 -16.20 1.67 -7.62
CA GLN A 165 -16.21 0.20 -7.63
C GLN A 165 -15.19 -0.42 -8.61
N THR A 166 -14.57 0.37 -9.48
CA THR A 166 -13.78 -0.12 -10.63
C THR A 166 -12.28 -0.32 -10.35
N LEU A 167 -11.85 -0.34 -9.08
CA LEU A 167 -10.43 -0.46 -8.73
C LEU A 167 -9.91 -1.89 -8.91
N VAL A 168 -8.88 -2.01 -9.74
CA VAL A 168 -8.15 -3.26 -10.02
C VAL A 168 -7.22 -3.62 -8.86
N GLU A 169 -7.00 -4.92 -8.61
CA GLU A 169 -6.19 -5.41 -7.48
C GLU A 169 -4.70 -5.04 -7.55
N HIS A 170 -4.17 -4.77 -8.73
CA HIS A 170 -2.74 -4.65 -8.90
C HIS A 170 -2.21 -3.23 -8.72
N GLU A 171 -1.25 -3.06 -7.79
CA GLU A 171 -0.75 -1.77 -7.35
C GLU A 171 -0.12 -0.88 -8.42
N LEU A 172 0.81 -1.46 -9.20
CA LEU A 172 1.63 -0.66 -10.10
C LEU A 172 0.88 -0.23 -11.35
N LEU A 173 -0.01 -1.08 -11.84
CA LEU A 173 -0.74 -0.81 -13.08
C LEU A 173 -1.97 0.04 -12.86
N ALA A 174 -2.86 -0.44 -12.01
CA ALA A 174 -4.10 0.25 -11.74
C ALA A 174 -3.86 1.55 -10.99
N ARG A 175 -2.95 1.51 -10.02
CA ARG A 175 -2.75 2.64 -9.11
C ARG A 175 -1.88 3.74 -9.69
N GLY A 176 -0.92 3.41 -10.55
CA GLY A 176 -0.15 4.43 -11.26
C GLY A 176 -1.07 5.34 -12.08
N ARG A 177 -2.01 4.76 -12.82
CA ARG A 177 -3.01 5.48 -13.64
C ARG A 177 -4.05 6.18 -12.78
N ASP A 178 -4.66 5.47 -11.82
CA ASP A 178 -5.65 6.04 -10.91
C ASP A 178 -5.07 7.16 -10.05
N HIS A 179 -3.79 7.03 -9.64
CA HIS A 179 -3.11 8.08 -8.90
C HIS A 179 -2.95 9.35 -9.73
N GLU A 180 -2.61 9.24 -11.02
CA GLU A 180 -2.53 10.38 -11.93
C GLU A 180 -3.91 11.07 -12.05
N ASP A 181 -4.99 10.31 -12.26
CA ASP A 181 -6.36 10.84 -12.33
C ASP A 181 -6.79 11.50 -11.00
N CYS A 182 -6.49 10.87 -9.87
CA CYS A 182 -6.77 11.45 -8.55
C CYS A 182 -5.94 12.70 -8.28
N ARG A 183 -4.66 12.72 -8.70
CA ARG A 183 -3.78 13.87 -8.59
C ARG A 183 -4.31 15.04 -9.41
N GLU A 184 -4.75 14.77 -10.65
CA GLU A 184 -5.31 15.77 -11.54
C GLU A 184 -6.59 16.40 -10.96
N LYS A 185 -7.54 15.57 -10.49
CA LYS A 185 -8.74 16.03 -9.79
C LYS A 185 -8.42 16.86 -8.54
N HIS A 186 -7.40 16.43 -7.77
CA HIS A 186 -6.97 17.20 -6.59
C HIS A 186 -6.38 18.57 -6.96
N LEU A 187 -5.60 18.62 -8.03
CA LEU A 187 -5.06 19.88 -8.56
C LEU A 187 -6.17 20.81 -9.06
N GLN A 188 -7.25 20.24 -9.63
CA GLN A 188 -8.46 20.95 -10.04
C GLN A 188 -9.35 21.33 -8.86
N ARG A 189 -8.99 20.99 -7.61
CA ARG A 189 -9.76 21.21 -6.38
C ARG A 189 -11.11 20.48 -6.33
N GLU A 190 -11.28 19.42 -7.06
CA GLU A 190 -12.48 18.59 -7.03
C GLU A 190 -12.53 17.63 -5.83
N LEU A 191 -11.38 17.37 -5.18
CA LEU A 191 -11.26 16.47 -4.04
C LEU A 191 -10.85 17.24 -2.77
N GLU A 192 -11.54 16.97 -1.68
CA GLU A 192 -11.27 17.59 -0.38
C GLU A 192 -10.20 16.82 0.38
N LYS A 193 -9.12 17.52 0.79
CA LYS A 193 -8.08 16.96 1.65
C LYS A 193 -8.58 16.85 3.09
N ILE A 194 -8.46 15.66 3.69
CA ILE A 194 -8.83 15.40 5.08
C ILE A 194 -7.56 15.25 5.92
N GLN A 195 -7.51 15.96 7.02
CA GLN A 195 -6.50 15.75 8.06
C GLN A 195 -6.89 14.57 8.94
N THR A 196 -5.90 13.86 9.50
CA THR A 196 -6.16 12.67 10.34
C THR A 196 -7.00 12.97 11.59
N ASP A 197 -6.90 14.17 12.15
CA ASP A 197 -7.71 14.64 13.28
C ASP A 197 -9.17 14.95 12.91
N GLN A 198 -9.47 15.08 11.62
CA GLN A 198 -10.78 15.42 11.09
C GLN A 198 -11.68 14.21 10.79
N LEU A 199 -11.14 12.97 10.76
CA LEU A 199 -11.89 11.76 10.41
C LEU A 199 -13.16 11.55 11.26
N PHE A 200 -13.20 12.08 12.49
CA PHE A 200 -14.36 12.00 13.39
C PHE A 200 -14.99 13.36 13.71
N GLN A 201 -14.71 14.38 12.90
CA GLN A 201 -15.37 15.68 13.05
C GLN A 201 -16.75 15.69 12.35
N SER A 202 -17.70 16.38 12.95
CA SER A 202 -19.08 16.44 12.45
C SER A 202 -19.23 17.10 11.08
N SER A 203 -18.24 17.91 10.66
CA SER A 203 -18.24 18.60 9.35
C SER A 203 -18.10 17.65 8.17
N PHE A 204 -17.42 16.52 8.34
CA PHE A 204 -17.18 15.52 7.29
C PHE A 204 -18.20 14.38 7.33
N SER A 205 -19.01 14.27 8.37
CA SER A 205 -20.03 13.23 8.47
C SER A 205 -21.25 13.60 7.60
N GLN A 206 -21.51 12.83 6.57
CA GLN A 206 -22.68 13.02 5.67
C GLN A 206 -24.03 12.80 6.39
N ARG A 207 -24.05 12.17 7.56
CA ARG A 207 -25.23 11.94 8.40
C ARG A 207 -24.89 12.08 9.88
N LYS A 208 -25.64 12.88 10.60
CA LYS A 208 -25.63 12.92 12.08
C LYS A 208 -26.32 11.67 12.60
N SER A 209 -25.59 10.57 12.76
CA SER A 209 -26.10 9.38 13.41
C SER A 209 -26.02 9.54 14.92
N LYS A 210 -27.12 9.23 15.62
CA LYS A 210 -27.14 9.09 17.09
C LYS A 210 -26.42 7.81 17.56
N SER A 211 -26.07 6.91 16.64
CA SER A 211 -25.55 5.56 16.93
C SER A 211 -24.02 5.41 16.91
N GLY A 212 -23.24 6.51 16.77
CA GLY A 212 -21.79 6.48 16.65
C GLY A 212 -21.30 6.81 15.25
N SER A 213 -19.98 6.76 15.01
CA SER A 213 -19.37 7.11 13.72
C SER A 213 -18.48 5.98 13.22
N LEU A 214 -18.71 5.55 11.98
CA LEU A 214 -17.83 4.63 11.25
C LEU A 214 -17.01 5.40 10.21
N ALA A 215 -15.69 5.42 10.38
CA ALA A 215 -14.76 5.93 9.40
C ALA A 215 -14.04 4.76 8.70
N VAL A 216 -13.97 4.81 7.37
CA VAL A 216 -13.26 3.82 6.57
C VAL A 216 -12.15 4.50 5.80
N VAL A 217 -10.91 4.04 6.01
CA VAL A 217 -9.72 4.53 5.32
C VAL A 217 -9.23 3.46 4.35
N ARG A 218 -9.39 3.73 3.06
CA ARG A 218 -8.90 2.84 2.00
C ARG A 218 -7.51 3.24 1.54
N GLY A 219 -6.77 2.26 1.03
CA GLY A 219 -5.46 2.52 0.42
C GLY A 219 -4.81 1.25 -0.07
N VAL A 220 -4.03 1.36 -1.15
CA VAL A 220 -3.31 0.23 -1.74
C VAL A 220 -2.28 -0.35 -0.76
N PRO A 221 -1.80 -1.58 -0.99
CA PRO A 221 -0.71 -2.15 -0.20
C PRO A 221 0.52 -1.23 -0.19
N GLY A 222 1.22 -1.19 0.95
CA GLY A 222 2.43 -0.37 1.08
C GLY A 222 2.23 1.14 1.19
N ILE A 223 1.02 1.67 1.01
CA ILE A 223 0.73 3.11 1.11
C ILE A 223 0.85 3.64 2.55
N GLY A 224 0.91 2.75 3.53
CA GLY A 224 1.14 3.08 4.92
C GLY A 224 -0.12 3.19 5.78
N LYS A 225 -1.18 2.41 5.51
CA LYS A 225 -2.39 2.32 6.35
C LYS A 225 -2.05 2.06 7.81
N THR A 226 -1.30 1.00 8.07
CA THR A 226 -0.86 0.64 9.44
C THR A 226 -0.01 1.72 10.10
N THR A 227 0.85 2.40 9.34
CA THR A 227 1.65 3.52 9.88
C THR A 227 0.76 4.73 10.20
N LEU A 228 -0.30 4.96 9.43
CA LEU A 228 -1.31 5.99 9.72
C LEU A 228 -2.05 5.66 11.02
N VAL A 229 -2.51 4.41 11.18
CA VAL A 229 -3.15 3.94 12.43
C VAL A 229 -2.19 4.11 13.61
N GLN A 230 -0.93 3.70 13.46
CA GLN A 230 0.10 3.87 14.48
C GLN A 230 0.28 5.34 14.87
N LYS A 231 0.29 6.25 13.89
CA LYS A 231 0.38 7.70 14.12
C LYS A 231 -0.86 8.23 14.85
N ILE A 232 -2.06 7.81 14.45
CA ILE A 232 -3.32 8.18 15.12
C ILE A 232 -3.29 7.75 16.60
N VAL A 233 -2.91 6.50 16.86
CA VAL A 233 -2.83 5.96 18.22
C VAL A 233 -1.78 6.71 19.06
N TYR A 234 -0.61 6.98 18.48
CA TYR A 234 0.45 7.76 19.12
C TYR A 234 0.00 9.18 19.46
N ASP A 235 -0.62 9.89 18.51
CA ASP A 235 -1.07 11.27 18.70
C ASP A 235 -2.23 11.38 19.71
N TRP A 236 -3.13 10.38 19.75
CA TRP A 236 -4.13 10.28 20.81
C TRP A 236 -3.48 10.03 22.18
N ALA A 237 -2.52 9.11 22.26
CA ALA A 237 -1.83 8.77 23.51
C ALA A 237 -1.05 9.98 24.07
N THR A 238 -0.49 10.82 23.18
CA THR A 238 0.21 12.07 23.55
C THR A 238 -0.74 13.28 23.71
N GLY A 239 -2.05 13.10 23.53
CA GLY A 239 -3.07 14.13 23.73
C GLY A 239 -3.20 15.15 22.61
N LYS A 240 -2.64 14.90 21.42
CA LYS A 240 -2.66 15.83 20.28
C LYS A 240 -3.99 15.83 19.51
N ILE A 241 -4.62 14.64 19.37
CA ILE A 241 -5.86 14.48 18.62
C ILE A 241 -6.93 13.77 19.43
N TYR A 242 -8.19 13.90 19.02
CA TYR A 242 -9.37 13.20 19.54
C TYR A 242 -9.57 13.26 21.06
N PRO A 243 -9.58 14.45 21.67
CA PRO A 243 -9.78 14.59 23.12
C PRO A 243 -11.13 14.05 23.61
N LYS A 244 -12.11 13.87 22.70
CA LYS A 244 -13.43 13.30 23.01
C LYS A 244 -13.38 11.81 23.36
N PHE A 245 -12.39 11.07 22.86
CA PHE A 245 -12.29 9.64 23.15
C PHE A 245 -11.51 9.42 24.45
N GLN A 246 -12.21 8.81 25.40
CA GLN A 246 -11.64 8.45 26.68
C GLN A 246 -10.66 7.27 26.54
N PHE A 247 -11.01 6.29 25.69
CA PHE A 247 -10.16 5.13 25.41
C PHE A 247 -10.16 4.78 23.94
N VAL A 248 -9.00 4.32 23.45
CA VAL A 248 -8.77 3.83 22.08
C VAL A 248 -8.28 2.40 22.15
N PHE A 249 -8.98 1.48 21.49
CA PHE A 249 -8.60 0.08 21.38
C PHE A 249 -8.22 -0.23 19.94
N SER A 250 -6.99 -0.64 19.70
CA SER A 250 -6.47 -0.91 18.36
C SER A 250 -6.23 -2.40 18.18
N PHE A 251 -6.81 -2.95 17.10
CA PHE A 251 -6.71 -4.35 16.71
C PHE A 251 -6.23 -4.43 15.27
N LYS A 252 -5.38 -5.42 14.98
CA LYS A 252 -5.01 -5.75 13.60
C LYS A 252 -5.75 -7.00 13.17
N PHE A 253 -6.41 -6.99 12.04
CA PHE A 253 -7.11 -8.17 11.53
C PHE A 253 -6.21 -9.39 11.40
N ARG A 254 -4.94 -9.17 11.05
CA ARG A 254 -3.93 -10.22 11.01
C ARG A 254 -3.75 -10.94 12.36
N GLU A 255 -3.81 -10.21 13.48
CA GLU A 255 -3.72 -10.76 14.83
C GLU A 255 -5.05 -11.40 15.25
N LEU A 256 -6.18 -10.85 14.79
CA LEU A 256 -7.53 -11.40 15.04
C LEU A 256 -7.74 -12.76 14.35
N ASN A 257 -7.13 -12.99 13.18
CA ASN A 257 -7.17 -14.28 12.47
C ASN A 257 -6.60 -15.45 13.28
N ALA A 258 -5.84 -15.14 14.32
CA ALA A 258 -5.25 -16.13 15.21
C ALA A 258 -6.21 -16.66 16.28
N ILE A 259 -7.40 -16.06 16.38
CA ILE A 259 -8.42 -16.45 17.37
C ILE A 259 -9.43 -17.33 16.66
N ASN A 260 -9.30 -18.65 16.82
CA ASN A 260 -10.18 -19.63 16.18
C ASN A 260 -11.28 -20.17 17.14
N CYS A 261 -11.36 -19.64 18.36
CA CYS A 261 -12.34 -20.01 19.38
C CYS A 261 -13.35 -18.89 19.61
N ARG A 262 -14.53 -19.25 20.08
CA ARG A 262 -15.52 -18.27 20.54
C ARG A 262 -14.93 -17.44 21.67
N ILE A 263 -15.10 -16.13 21.60
CA ILE A 263 -14.58 -15.15 22.56
C ILE A 263 -15.67 -14.08 22.79
N ASN A 264 -15.54 -13.29 23.85
CA ASN A 264 -16.37 -12.08 24.02
C ASN A 264 -15.50 -10.82 23.92
N LEU A 265 -16.12 -9.66 23.68
CA LEU A 265 -15.40 -8.39 23.55
C LEU A 265 -14.58 -8.06 24.81
N ARG A 266 -15.10 -8.39 25.99
CA ARG A 266 -14.38 -8.22 27.26
C ARG A 266 -13.05 -8.95 27.24
N LYS A 267 -13.06 -10.24 26.93
CA LYS A 267 -11.86 -11.07 26.91
C LYS A 267 -10.90 -10.61 25.81
N LEU A 268 -11.41 -10.24 24.64
CA LEU A 268 -10.61 -9.72 23.54
C LEU A 268 -9.79 -8.48 23.95
N ILE A 269 -10.38 -7.58 24.73
CA ILE A 269 -9.67 -6.40 25.27
C ILE A 269 -8.72 -6.81 26.39
N LEU A 270 -9.11 -7.70 27.29
CA LEU A 270 -8.28 -8.09 28.43
C LEU A 270 -7.03 -8.89 28.00
N ASP A 271 -7.10 -9.65 26.93
CA ASP A 271 -5.95 -10.38 26.38
C ASP A 271 -4.84 -9.41 25.91
N LEU A 272 -5.19 -8.19 25.47
CA LEU A 272 -4.24 -7.16 25.08
C LEU A 272 -3.90 -6.19 26.21
N TYR A 273 -4.91 -5.88 27.06
CA TYR A 273 -4.84 -4.85 28.08
C TYR A 273 -5.40 -5.34 29.44
N PRO A 274 -4.68 -6.22 30.17
CA PRO A 274 -5.19 -6.89 31.38
C PRO A 274 -5.64 -5.94 32.51
N TYR A 275 -5.11 -4.70 32.53
CA TYR A 275 -5.42 -3.70 33.55
C TYR A 275 -6.83 -3.12 33.48
N PHE A 276 -7.63 -3.49 32.46
CA PHE A 276 -9.05 -3.10 32.38
C PHE A 276 -10.00 -4.05 33.13
N GLU A 277 -9.53 -5.13 33.76
CA GLU A 277 -10.36 -6.23 34.30
C GLU A 277 -11.60 -5.76 35.08
N ASN A 278 -11.45 -4.75 35.95
CA ASN A 278 -12.54 -4.27 36.79
C ASN A 278 -13.27 -3.05 36.22
N LEU A 279 -12.81 -2.48 35.11
CA LEU A 279 -13.29 -1.17 34.64
C LEU A 279 -14.22 -1.28 33.42
N LEU A 280 -14.10 -2.34 32.59
CA LEU A 280 -14.84 -2.46 31.33
C LEU A 280 -16.35 -2.31 31.50
N GLY A 281 -16.94 -2.85 32.58
CA GLY A 281 -18.37 -2.73 32.84
C GLY A 281 -18.84 -1.29 33.06
N GLU A 282 -17.98 -0.39 33.57
CA GLU A 282 -18.29 1.05 33.67
C GLU A 282 -18.10 1.75 32.30
N LEU A 283 -17.11 1.33 31.50
CA LEU A 283 -16.87 1.89 30.16
C LEU A 283 -18.03 1.59 29.19
N TRP A 284 -18.63 0.42 29.29
CA TRP A 284 -19.80 0.05 28.47
C TRP A 284 -21.00 0.97 28.64
N LYS A 285 -21.10 1.70 29.75
CA LYS A 285 -22.19 2.67 30.02
C LYS A 285 -22.04 3.95 29.22
N ASN A 286 -20.80 4.29 28.78
CA ASN A 286 -20.49 5.50 28.00
C ASN A 286 -19.73 5.16 26.72
N PRO A 287 -20.36 4.45 25.78
CA PRO A 287 -19.69 3.98 24.57
C PRO A 287 -19.23 5.11 23.65
N GLU A 288 -19.81 6.31 23.74
CA GLU A 288 -19.40 7.50 22.95
C GLU A 288 -17.95 7.94 23.21
N GLY A 289 -17.42 7.61 24.39
CA GLY A 289 -16.00 7.83 24.74
C GLY A 289 -15.04 6.77 24.21
N LEU A 290 -15.51 5.79 23.46
CA LEU A 290 -14.71 4.67 22.98
C LEU A 290 -14.47 4.75 21.47
N LEU A 291 -13.22 4.51 21.08
CA LEU A 291 -12.82 4.33 19.69
C LEU A 291 -12.21 2.96 19.49
N PHE A 292 -12.78 2.17 18.59
CA PHE A 292 -12.24 0.90 18.14
C PHE A 292 -11.58 1.06 16.79
N ILE A 293 -10.32 0.63 16.65
CA ILE A 293 -9.56 0.69 15.41
C ILE A 293 -9.28 -0.73 14.95
N PHE A 294 -9.70 -1.04 13.72
CA PHE A 294 -9.45 -2.33 13.05
C PHE A 294 -8.59 -2.10 11.81
N ASP A 295 -7.32 -2.51 11.87
CA ASP A 295 -6.35 -2.29 10.80
C ASP A 295 -6.24 -3.51 9.89
N GLY A 296 -6.47 -3.30 8.57
CA GLY A 296 -6.23 -4.29 7.52
C GLY A 296 -7.38 -5.28 7.27
N LEU A 297 -8.62 -4.82 7.05
CA LEU A 297 -9.79 -5.68 6.76
C LEU A 297 -9.55 -6.66 5.60
N ASP A 298 -8.77 -6.27 4.61
CA ASP A 298 -8.37 -7.11 3.48
C ASP A 298 -7.54 -8.34 3.89
N GLU A 299 -6.94 -8.33 5.07
CA GLU A 299 -6.17 -9.43 5.64
C GLU A 299 -7.03 -10.38 6.49
N PHE A 300 -8.32 -10.11 6.68
CA PHE A 300 -9.21 -10.93 7.50
C PHE A 300 -9.64 -12.21 6.78
N LYS A 301 -9.49 -13.37 7.45
CA LYS A 301 -9.81 -14.68 6.85
C LYS A 301 -11.31 -14.96 6.79
N ASP A 302 -12.02 -14.58 7.85
CA ASP A 302 -13.46 -14.76 7.93
C ASP A 302 -14.13 -13.67 7.11
N ARG A 303 -14.52 -14.00 5.89
CA ARG A 303 -15.23 -13.06 5.03
C ARG A 303 -16.57 -12.72 5.65
N PHE A 304 -16.69 -11.47 6.11
CA PHE A 304 -18.01 -10.91 6.37
C PHE A 304 -18.74 -10.80 5.04
N ASP A 305 -19.70 -11.62 4.81
CA ASP A 305 -20.67 -11.31 3.80
C ASP A 305 -21.84 -10.58 4.45
N PHE A 306 -21.82 -9.23 4.42
CA PHE A 306 -22.98 -8.43 4.81
C PHE A 306 -24.19 -8.74 3.89
N ALA A 307 -23.96 -9.42 2.77
CA ALA A 307 -24.98 -9.87 1.83
C ALA A 307 -25.56 -11.25 2.18
N ASP A 308 -24.93 -12.00 3.09
CA ASP A 308 -25.46 -13.30 3.47
C ASP A 308 -26.77 -13.15 4.26
N ASN A 309 -27.89 -13.38 3.58
CA ASN A 309 -29.22 -13.35 4.15
C ASN A 309 -29.40 -14.36 5.30
N ARG A 310 -28.51 -15.36 5.45
CA ARG A 310 -28.54 -16.34 6.54
C ARG A 310 -28.21 -15.71 7.89
N ARG A 311 -27.28 -14.72 7.94
CA ARG A 311 -26.98 -14.00 9.19
C ARG A 311 -28.09 -13.05 9.63
N ASN A 312 -28.95 -12.60 8.71
CA ASN A 312 -30.10 -11.75 9.03
C ASN A 312 -31.33 -12.57 9.50
N THR A 313 -31.36 -13.87 9.23
CA THR A 313 -32.48 -14.76 9.59
C THR A 313 -32.26 -15.54 10.90
N GLU A 314 -31.02 -15.71 11.34
CA GLU A 314 -30.71 -16.31 12.63
C GLU A 314 -30.43 -15.22 13.66
N ALA A 315 -31.43 -14.92 14.50
CA ALA A 315 -31.31 -13.98 15.63
C ALA A 315 -30.21 -14.37 16.65
N GLN A 316 -29.55 -15.51 16.46
CA GLN A 316 -28.50 -16.06 17.31
C GLN A 316 -27.08 -15.62 16.93
N SER A 317 -26.84 -15.07 15.75
CA SER A 317 -25.49 -14.71 15.26
C SER A 317 -25.06 -13.27 15.55
N MET A 318 -25.93 -12.44 16.16
CA MET A 318 -25.59 -11.04 16.42
C MET A 318 -25.18 -10.83 17.87
N CYS A 319 -23.96 -10.35 18.06
CA CYS A 319 -23.43 -9.99 19.36
C CYS A 319 -23.94 -8.60 19.76
N THR A 320 -24.85 -8.53 20.71
CA THR A 320 -25.37 -7.26 21.23
C THR A 320 -24.87 -6.94 22.65
N ASP A 321 -24.30 -7.94 23.34
CA ASP A 321 -23.75 -7.82 24.69
C ASP A 321 -22.24 -8.08 24.65
N PRO A 322 -21.40 -7.17 25.20
CA PRO A 322 -19.94 -7.34 25.29
C PRO A 322 -19.46 -8.58 26.06
N GLU A 323 -20.32 -9.19 26.86
CA GLU A 323 -20.04 -10.41 27.62
C GLU A 323 -20.48 -11.69 26.88
N CYS A 324 -21.19 -11.57 25.75
CA CYS A 324 -21.66 -12.70 24.96
C CYS A 324 -20.52 -13.38 24.20
N TRP A 325 -20.39 -14.70 24.30
CA TRP A 325 -19.41 -15.52 23.60
C TRP A 325 -19.86 -15.79 22.16
N CYS A 326 -19.14 -15.26 21.19
CA CYS A 326 -19.41 -15.39 19.77
C CYS A 326 -18.10 -15.49 18.96
N GLU A 327 -18.20 -15.65 17.65
CA GLU A 327 -17.04 -15.61 16.75
C GLU A 327 -16.45 -14.19 16.73
N VAL A 328 -15.14 -14.07 16.49
CA VAL A 328 -14.47 -12.75 16.36
C VAL A 328 -15.13 -11.93 15.24
N SER A 329 -15.50 -12.60 14.15
CA SER A 329 -16.21 -11.99 13.03
C SER A 329 -17.53 -11.34 13.47
N ASP A 330 -18.29 -12.00 14.36
CA ASP A 330 -19.58 -11.46 14.84
C ASP A 330 -19.38 -10.24 15.75
N ILE A 331 -18.31 -10.23 16.58
CA ILE A 331 -17.97 -9.07 17.42
C ILE A 331 -17.63 -7.86 16.53
N VAL A 332 -16.75 -8.04 15.57
CA VAL A 332 -16.31 -6.95 14.67
C VAL A 332 -17.49 -6.47 13.81
N TYR A 333 -18.26 -7.40 13.25
CA TYR A 333 -19.48 -7.10 12.49
C TYR A 333 -20.45 -6.26 13.30
N SER A 334 -20.75 -6.68 14.55
CA SER A 334 -21.71 -6.01 15.42
C SER A 334 -21.25 -4.62 15.88
N LEU A 335 -19.93 -4.41 16.07
CA LEU A 335 -19.35 -3.08 16.31
C LEU A 335 -19.48 -2.17 15.09
N ILE A 336 -19.16 -2.67 13.89
CA ILE A 336 -19.29 -1.91 12.62
C ILE A 336 -20.75 -1.53 12.35
N GLN A 337 -21.71 -2.40 12.69
CA GLN A 337 -23.15 -2.16 12.56
C GLN A 337 -23.74 -1.32 13.70
N HIS A 338 -22.93 -0.85 14.65
CA HIS A 338 -23.37 -0.14 15.86
C HIS A 338 -24.44 -0.89 16.69
N LYS A 339 -24.45 -2.23 16.61
CA LYS A 339 -25.36 -3.09 17.41
C LYS A 339 -24.73 -3.49 18.74
N LEU A 340 -23.42 -3.67 18.74
CA LEU A 340 -22.61 -3.84 19.94
C LEU A 340 -22.06 -2.47 20.34
N LEU A 341 -22.29 -2.06 21.59
CA LEU A 341 -21.92 -0.75 22.14
C LEU A 341 -22.42 0.44 21.28
N PRO A 342 -23.75 0.62 21.09
CA PRO A 342 -24.30 1.73 20.32
C PRO A 342 -23.75 3.08 20.82
N GLY A 343 -23.22 3.93 19.93
CA GLY A 343 -22.59 5.20 20.26
C GLY A 343 -21.06 5.19 20.19
N CYS A 344 -20.41 4.02 20.21
CA CYS A 344 -18.96 3.95 20.00
C CYS A 344 -18.57 4.38 18.58
N SER A 345 -17.32 4.82 18.41
CA SER A 345 -16.77 5.12 17.09
C SER A 345 -15.86 3.97 16.63
N VAL A 346 -15.86 3.74 15.32
CA VAL A 346 -15.06 2.67 14.70
C VAL A 346 -14.25 3.23 13.54
N LEU A 347 -12.97 2.87 13.47
CA LEU A 347 -12.08 3.14 12.32
C LEU A 347 -11.69 1.80 11.70
N VAL A 348 -11.92 1.67 10.40
CA VAL A 348 -11.49 0.47 9.65
C VAL A 348 -10.54 0.90 8.55
N THR A 349 -9.40 0.22 8.42
CA THR A 349 -8.53 0.37 7.25
C THR A 349 -8.66 -0.85 6.33
N SER A 350 -8.59 -0.63 5.01
CA SER A 350 -8.74 -1.70 4.02
C SER A 350 -8.06 -1.38 2.71
N ARG A 351 -7.78 -2.41 1.90
CA ARG A 351 -7.53 -2.24 0.47
C ARG A 351 -8.83 -1.94 -0.27
N PRO A 352 -8.74 -1.28 -1.43
CA PRO A 352 -9.91 -1.02 -2.27
C PRO A 352 -10.71 -2.28 -2.63
N THR A 353 -10.01 -3.40 -2.85
CA THR A 353 -10.61 -4.69 -3.25
C THR A 353 -11.49 -5.36 -2.22
N ALA A 354 -11.26 -5.09 -0.92
CA ALA A 354 -12.06 -5.68 0.17
C ALA A 354 -13.22 -4.79 0.64
N LEU A 355 -13.44 -3.62 0.02
CA LEU A 355 -14.49 -2.67 0.43
C LEU A 355 -15.90 -3.19 0.18
N HIS A 356 -16.09 -4.12 -0.75
CA HIS A 356 -17.37 -4.78 -0.97
C HIS A 356 -17.90 -5.46 0.32
N LEU A 357 -17.01 -5.86 1.22
CA LEU A 357 -17.38 -6.41 2.53
C LEU A 357 -18.11 -5.41 3.45
N LEU A 358 -17.98 -4.10 3.18
CA LEU A 358 -18.60 -3.01 3.95
C LEU A 358 -19.78 -2.35 3.22
N GLU A 359 -20.25 -2.94 2.12
CA GLU A 359 -21.29 -2.31 1.26
C GLU A 359 -22.57 -1.93 1.97
N LYS A 360 -23.00 -2.75 2.93
CA LYS A 360 -24.22 -2.53 3.67
C LYS A 360 -24.01 -1.83 5.02
N ALA A 361 -22.79 -1.44 5.36
CA ALA A 361 -22.51 -0.67 6.57
C ALA A 361 -22.84 0.81 6.37
N GLU A 362 -23.38 1.46 7.39
CA GLU A 362 -23.58 2.90 7.40
C GLU A 362 -22.27 3.63 7.69
N ILE A 363 -21.52 3.95 6.64
CA ILE A 363 -20.22 4.62 6.76
C ILE A 363 -20.41 6.12 6.82
N SER A 364 -19.91 6.72 7.91
CA SER A 364 -20.00 8.16 8.14
C SER A 364 -18.96 8.94 7.33
N VAL A 365 -17.74 8.39 7.21
CA VAL A 365 -16.63 9.03 6.49
C VAL A 365 -15.90 8.00 5.63
N TRP A 366 -15.80 8.31 4.35
CA TRP A 366 -14.93 7.62 3.42
C TRP A 366 -13.67 8.45 3.20
N ALA A 367 -12.52 7.85 3.45
CA ALA A 367 -11.23 8.48 3.21
C ALA A 367 -10.31 7.57 2.40
N GLU A 368 -9.45 8.18 1.58
CA GLU A 368 -8.45 7.48 0.80
C GLU A 368 -7.06 8.05 1.02
N ILE A 369 -6.09 7.18 1.28
CA ILE A 369 -4.68 7.55 1.31
C ILE A 369 -4.15 7.54 -0.12
N LEU A 370 -3.91 8.74 -0.68
CA LEU A 370 -3.27 8.89 -2.00
C LEU A 370 -1.77 8.58 -1.96
N GLY A 371 -1.15 8.68 -0.79
CA GLY A 371 0.29 8.59 -0.62
C GLY A 371 0.95 9.96 -0.63
N PHE A 372 2.20 10.01 -1.12
CA PHE A 372 2.98 11.24 -1.16
C PHE A 372 2.65 12.08 -2.40
N VAL A 373 2.32 13.34 -2.19
CA VAL A 373 2.04 14.32 -3.25
C VAL A 373 3.03 15.49 -3.14
N GLY A 374 3.61 15.90 -4.27
CA GLY A 374 4.52 17.06 -4.31
C GLY A 374 5.74 16.88 -3.38
N ASP A 375 5.96 17.88 -2.51
CA ASP A 375 7.13 17.94 -1.61
C ASP A 375 7.17 16.84 -0.53
N GLU A 376 6.05 16.15 -0.25
CA GLU A 376 5.99 15.03 0.70
C GLU A 376 6.96 13.89 0.30
N ARG A 377 7.17 13.69 -1.02
CA ARG A 377 8.15 12.75 -1.58
C ARG A 377 9.57 13.13 -1.15
N LYS A 378 9.94 14.37 -1.38
CA LYS A 378 11.26 14.91 -1.03
C LYS A 378 11.54 14.84 0.47
N GLU A 379 10.51 15.13 1.28
CA GLU A 379 10.59 15.03 2.74
C GLU A 379 10.92 13.61 3.18
N TYR A 380 10.31 12.59 2.54
CA TYR A 380 10.60 11.19 2.86
C TYR A 380 12.08 10.85 2.64
N PHE A 381 12.66 11.22 1.49
CA PHE A 381 14.08 10.97 1.21
C PHE A 381 14.98 11.70 2.22
N ASN A 382 14.67 12.95 2.56
CA ASN A 382 15.41 13.72 3.57
C ASN A 382 15.33 13.11 4.97
N LYS A 383 14.22 12.47 5.32
CA LYS A 383 14.05 11.74 6.59
C LYS A 383 14.69 10.36 6.57
N PHE A 384 14.86 9.76 5.39
CA PHE A 384 15.47 8.43 5.26
C PHE A 384 17.00 8.47 5.41
N PHE A 385 17.68 9.38 4.71
CA PHE A 385 19.13 9.50 4.74
C PHE A 385 19.57 10.46 5.86
N GLU A 386 20.64 10.10 6.59
CA GLU A 386 21.26 10.98 7.58
C GLU A 386 22.03 12.11 6.86
N ASP A 387 22.69 11.78 5.73
CA ASP A 387 23.40 12.75 4.89
C ASP A 387 22.43 13.39 3.89
N ARG A 388 22.19 14.68 4.07
CA ARG A 388 21.33 15.47 3.18
C ARG A 388 21.85 15.60 1.75
N THR A 389 23.17 15.49 1.54
CA THR A 389 23.74 15.53 0.19
C THR A 389 23.41 14.27 -0.59
N VAL A 390 23.45 13.10 0.08
CA VAL A 390 23.03 11.81 -0.47
C VAL A 390 21.53 11.84 -0.74
N ALA A 391 20.72 12.32 0.21
CA ALA A 391 19.27 12.45 0.05
C ALA A 391 18.92 13.27 -1.19
N ALA A 392 19.54 14.43 -1.36
CA ALA A 392 19.33 15.31 -2.50
C ALA A 392 19.76 14.69 -3.84
N ALA A 393 20.91 13.98 -3.86
CA ALA A 393 21.40 13.33 -5.07
C ALA A 393 20.52 12.16 -5.50
N VAL A 394 20.08 11.32 -4.55
CA VAL A 394 19.14 10.22 -4.82
C VAL A 394 17.79 10.75 -5.30
N PHE A 395 17.25 11.76 -4.62
CA PHE A 395 15.97 12.35 -4.99
C PHE A 395 16.02 13.00 -6.38
N LYS A 396 17.11 13.73 -6.70
CA LYS A 396 17.32 14.31 -8.03
C LYS A 396 17.31 13.25 -9.12
N HIS A 397 18.01 12.12 -8.93
CA HIS A 397 17.99 11.01 -9.88
C HIS A 397 16.60 10.43 -10.09
N VAL A 398 15.83 10.31 -9.00
CA VAL A 398 14.43 9.82 -9.06
C VAL A 398 13.54 10.83 -9.77
N GLU A 399 13.68 12.13 -9.47
CA GLU A 399 12.93 13.22 -10.08
C GLU A 399 13.18 13.35 -11.59
N GLU A 400 14.43 13.15 -12.03
CA GLU A 400 14.82 13.11 -13.46
C GLU A 400 14.28 11.85 -14.18
N ASN A 401 13.84 10.83 -13.45
CA ASN A 401 13.23 9.61 -13.98
C ASN A 401 11.74 9.54 -13.62
N GLU A 402 10.89 10.01 -14.53
CA GLU A 402 9.45 10.13 -14.29
C GLU A 402 8.78 8.84 -13.83
N ILE A 403 9.25 7.68 -14.31
CA ILE A 403 8.68 6.38 -13.92
C ILE A 403 8.99 6.07 -12.45
N LEU A 404 10.25 6.25 -12.03
CA LEU A 404 10.62 6.10 -10.63
C LEU A 404 9.95 7.17 -9.76
N TYR A 405 9.87 8.41 -10.27
CA TYR A 405 9.22 9.52 -9.57
C TYR A 405 7.72 9.28 -9.37
N THR A 406 7.02 8.77 -10.39
CA THR A 406 5.59 8.44 -10.27
C THR A 406 5.35 7.36 -9.22
N MET A 407 6.24 6.36 -9.14
CA MET A 407 6.16 5.32 -8.11
C MET A 407 6.35 5.85 -6.68
N CYS A 408 7.02 6.99 -6.51
CA CYS A 408 7.28 7.60 -5.19
C CYS A 408 6.03 8.14 -4.48
N TYR A 409 4.83 8.02 -5.06
CA TYR A 409 3.61 8.23 -4.29
C TYR A 409 3.46 7.19 -3.18
N ASN A 410 4.00 5.99 -3.36
CA ASN A 410 3.91 4.90 -2.39
C ASN A 410 5.15 4.85 -1.48
N PRO A 411 5.00 5.00 -0.16
CA PRO A 411 6.09 4.96 0.81
C PRO A 411 6.96 3.70 0.76
N SER A 412 6.35 2.52 0.46
CA SER A 412 7.11 1.28 0.36
C SER A 412 8.05 1.28 -0.85
N TYR A 413 7.66 1.89 -1.97
CA TYR A 413 8.55 2.08 -3.11
C TYR A 413 9.65 3.08 -2.80
N CYS A 414 9.33 4.19 -2.12
CA CYS A 414 10.35 5.13 -1.67
C CYS A 414 11.40 4.43 -0.81
N TRP A 415 10.98 3.53 0.08
CA TRP A 415 11.88 2.74 0.92
C TRP A 415 12.78 1.82 0.10
N ILE A 416 12.22 1.06 -0.86
CA ILE A 416 12.98 0.18 -1.76
C ILE A 416 13.97 1.01 -2.61
N LEU A 417 13.52 2.15 -3.16
CA LEU A 417 14.37 3.07 -3.92
C LEU A 417 15.55 3.59 -3.08
N CYS A 418 15.29 4.05 -1.87
CA CYS A 418 16.34 4.53 -0.99
C CYS A 418 17.41 3.46 -0.70
N LEU A 419 16.98 2.21 -0.47
CA LEU A 419 17.87 1.09 -0.18
C LEU A 419 18.67 0.64 -1.41
N SER A 420 18.03 0.66 -2.59
CA SER A 420 18.67 0.23 -3.84
C SER A 420 19.61 1.29 -4.41
N LEU A 421 19.20 2.55 -4.37
CA LEU A 421 19.94 3.65 -4.99
C LEU A 421 21.00 4.27 -4.07
N GLY A 422 20.76 4.30 -2.75
CA GLY A 422 21.67 4.90 -1.77
C GLY A 422 23.15 4.53 -1.97
N PRO A 423 23.51 3.24 -2.16
CA PRO A 423 24.88 2.81 -2.35
C PRO A 423 25.58 3.44 -3.58
N PHE A 424 24.86 3.81 -4.63
CA PHE A 424 25.45 4.47 -5.81
C PHE A 424 25.96 5.90 -5.52
N PHE A 425 25.41 6.53 -4.49
CA PHE A 425 25.77 7.90 -4.12
C PHE A 425 26.68 7.97 -2.90
N THR A 426 26.78 6.89 -2.10
CA THR A 426 27.60 6.80 -0.89
C THR A 426 28.91 6.07 -1.10
N GLN A 427 28.94 5.01 -1.93
CA GLN A 427 30.11 4.13 -2.12
C GLN A 427 30.93 4.57 -3.33
N ARG A 428 32.26 4.77 -3.14
CA ARG A 428 33.18 5.21 -4.21
C ARG A 428 33.21 4.24 -5.39
N ASP A 429 33.20 2.95 -5.12
CA ASP A 429 33.31 1.88 -6.14
C ASP A 429 32.06 1.78 -7.04
N ARG A 430 30.92 2.24 -6.56
CA ARG A 430 29.65 2.23 -7.31
C ARG A 430 29.36 3.52 -8.10
N LYS A 431 30.11 4.59 -7.83
CA LYS A 431 29.92 5.86 -8.57
C LYS A 431 30.20 5.75 -10.08
N GLN A 432 30.91 4.71 -10.51
CA GLN A 432 31.18 4.43 -11.94
C GLN A 432 30.15 3.52 -12.60
N GLN A 433 29.22 2.93 -11.84
CA GLN A 433 28.17 2.06 -12.37
C GLN A 433 26.96 2.89 -12.81
N GLN A 434 26.23 2.39 -13.81
CA GLN A 434 24.97 3.02 -14.21
C GLN A 434 23.93 2.88 -13.10
N VAL A 435 23.37 4.02 -12.69
CA VAL A 435 22.31 4.05 -11.68
C VAL A 435 21.03 3.44 -12.26
N PRO A 436 20.30 2.57 -11.52
CA PRO A 436 19.06 1.93 -11.96
C PRO A 436 18.01 2.90 -12.48
N LYS A 437 17.38 2.56 -13.61
CA LYS A 437 16.34 3.36 -14.28
C LYS A 437 15.02 2.64 -14.48
N THR A 438 14.95 1.32 -14.28
CA THR A 438 13.72 0.52 -14.37
C THR A 438 13.38 -0.10 -13.03
N ILE A 439 12.12 -0.52 -12.89
CA ILE A 439 11.66 -1.19 -11.66
C ILE A 439 12.47 -2.48 -11.46
N THR A 440 12.64 -3.28 -12.51
CA THR A 440 13.40 -4.52 -12.44
C THR A 440 14.83 -4.28 -11.97
N GLN A 441 15.52 -3.25 -12.49
CA GLN A 441 16.86 -2.88 -12.02
C GLN A 441 16.88 -2.52 -10.53
N VAL A 442 15.92 -1.72 -10.08
CA VAL A 442 15.80 -1.33 -8.66
C VAL A 442 15.64 -2.55 -7.77
N TYR A 443 14.74 -3.49 -8.14
CA TYR A 443 14.52 -4.71 -7.36
C TYR A 443 15.72 -5.68 -7.44
N SER A 444 16.40 -5.77 -8.58
CA SER A 444 17.63 -6.56 -8.72
C SER A 444 18.72 -6.09 -7.75
N TYR A 445 18.94 -4.77 -7.66
CA TYR A 445 19.89 -4.21 -6.69
C TYR A 445 19.40 -4.33 -5.24
N TYR A 446 18.09 -4.26 -5.01
CA TYR A 446 17.50 -4.52 -3.70
C TYR A 446 17.86 -5.93 -3.21
N ILE A 447 17.58 -6.95 -4.00
CA ILE A 447 17.90 -8.35 -3.69
C ILE A 447 19.41 -8.57 -3.58
N TYR A 448 20.20 -8.02 -4.53
CA TYR A 448 21.66 -8.08 -4.48
C TYR A 448 22.23 -7.53 -3.16
N ASN A 449 21.71 -6.39 -2.70
CA ASN A 449 22.16 -5.80 -1.44
C ASN A 449 21.83 -6.67 -0.24
N ILE A 450 20.65 -7.32 -0.23
CA ILE A 450 20.29 -8.31 0.80
C ILE A 450 21.30 -9.46 0.79
N LEU A 451 21.49 -10.10 -0.36
CA LEU A 451 22.35 -11.27 -0.48
C LEU A 451 23.82 -10.95 -0.16
N LYS A 452 24.33 -9.81 -0.61
CA LYS A 452 25.71 -9.38 -0.35
C LYS A 452 25.99 -9.11 1.13
N ASN A 453 25.02 -8.55 1.83
CA ASN A 453 25.19 -8.22 3.26
C ASN A 453 24.99 -9.44 4.17
N HIS A 454 24.16 -10.40 3.78
CA HIS A 454 23.80 -11.59 4.57
C HIS A 454 24.24 -12.92 3.96
N GLY A 455 24.77 -12.92 2.74
CA GLY A 455 25.14 -14.15 2.02
C GLY A 455 26.23 -15.02 2.70
N ARG A 456 26.91 -14.51 3.73
CA ARG A 456 27.86 -15.32 4.52
C ARG A 456 27.18 -16.19 5.57
N GLU A 457 25.92 -15.87 5.91
CA GLU A 457 25.12 -16.58 6.90
C GLU A 457 24.22 -17.64 6.25
N ILE A 458 24.21 -17.71 4.92
CA ILE A 458 23.29 -18.55 4.14
C ILE A 458 24.10 -19.62 3.41
N GLU A 459 23.84 -20.88 3.76
CA GLU A 459 24.31 -22.00 2.96
C GLU A 459 23.53 -22.04 1.64
N SER A 460 24.24 -21.97 0.50
CA SER A 460 23.65 -22.02 -0.85
C SER A 460 22.56 -20.98 -1.13
N PRO A 461 22.88 -19.67 -1.22
CA PRO A 461 21.90 -18.61 -1.45
C PRO A 461 21.03 -18.83 -2.71
N CYS A 462 21.59 -19.47 -3.73
CA CYS A 462 20.90 -19.80 -4.98
C CYS A 462 19.77 -20.81 -4.75
N ASP A 463 20.05 -21.92 -4.05
CA ASP A 463 19.07 -22.98 -3.78
C ASP A 463 17.92 -22.45 -2.90
N VAL A 464 18.25 -21.67 -1.88
CA VAL A 464 17.23 -21.10 -0.99
C VAL A 464 16.36 -20.08 -1.71
N LEU A 465 16.95 -19.20 -2.55
CA LEU A 465 16.17 -18.23 -3.30
C LEU A 465 15.31 -18.89 -4.38
N LEU A 466 15.80 -19.98 -4.98
CA LEU A 466 15.02 -20.80 -5.90
C LEU A 466 13.75 -21.35 -5.22
N LYS A 467 13.89 -21.92 -4.03
CA LYS A 467 12.77 -22.47 -3.25
C LYS A 467 11.79 -21.38 -2.79
N ILE A 468 12.31 -20.26 -2.26
CA ILE A 468 11.48 -19.10 -1.90
C ILE A 468 10.73 -18.56 -3.13
N GLY A 469 11.39 -18.52 -4.29
CA GLY A 469 10.79 -18.05 -5.52
C GLY A 469 9.69 -18.99 -6.05
N GLN A 470 9.84 -20.29 -5.91
CA GLN A 470 8.81 -21.27 -6.25
C GLN A 470 7.59 -21.12 -5.34
N MET A 471 7.80 -21.00 -4.03
CA MET A 471 6.74 -20.71 -3.06
C MET A 471 6.05 -19.38 -3.38
N ALA A 472 6.82 -18.35 -3.73
CA ALA A 472 6.31 -17.05 -4.12
C ALA A 472 5.44 -17.12 -5.39
N PHE A 473 5.86 -17.88 -6.39
CA PHE A 473 5.10 -18.08 -7.64
C PHE A 473 3.76 -18.79 -7.39
N THR A 474 3.74 -19.85 -6.58
CA THR A 474 2.49 -20.48 -6.14
C THR A 474 1.61 -19.48 -5.41
N GLY A 475 2.18 -18.67 -4.52
CA GLY A 475 1.45 -17.63 -3.82
C GLY A 475 0.81 -16.60 -4.76
N VAL A 476 1.51 -16.14 -5.81
CA VAL A 476 0.93 -15.25 -6.83
C VAL A 476 -0.19 -15.95 -7.59
N SER A 477 0.02 -17.21 -7.98
CA SER A 477 -0.97 -18.00 -8.71
C SER A 477 -2.27 -18.21 -7.94
N GLU A 478 -2.17 -18.44 -6.64
CA GLU A 478 -3.29 -18.74 -5.74
C GLU A 478 -3.82 -17.51 -4.98
N LYS A 479 -3.26 -16.31 -5.21
CA LYS A 479 -3.53 -15.09 -4.43
C LYS A 479 -3.23 -15.27 -2.93
N LYS A 480 -2.25 -16.09 -2.60
CA LYS A 480 -1.84 -16.43 -1.25
C LYS A 480 -0.80 -15.46 -0.74
N ILE A 481 -1.10 -14.74 0.34
CA ILE A 481 -0.23 -13.72 0.94
C ILE A 481 0.42 -14.25 2.23
N VAL A 482 -0.26 -15.19 2.91
CA VAL A 482 0.18 -15.78 4.17
C VAL A 482 0.57 -17.23 3.95
N PHE A 483 1.77 -17.61 4.38
CA PHE A 483 2.34 -18.94 4.28
C PHE A 483 2.48 -19.54 5.66
N ARG A 484 2.22 -20.85 5.81
CA ARG A 484 2.33 -21.60 7.05
C ARG A 484 3.60 -22.43 7.08
N ASN A 485 3.88 -23.06 8.23
CA ASN A 485 5.01 -23.99 8.34
C ASN A 485 4.91 -25.15 7.34
N GLU A 486 3.70 -25.61 7.03
CA GLU A 486 3.43 -26.66 6.05
C GLU A 486 3.93 -26.25 4.66
N ASP A 487 3.67 -25.00 4.26
CA ASP A 487 4.15 -24.43 3.00
C ASP A 487 5.69 -24.36 2.96
N LEU A 488 6.33 -23.98 4.06
CA LEU A 488 7.80 -23.97 4.14
C LEU A 488 8.39 -25.37 4.04
N ILE A 489 7.74 -26.37 4.66
CA ILE A 489 8.16 -27.78 4.59
C ILE A 489 8.02 -28.31 3.17
N GLU A 490 6.94 -27.98 2.45
CA GLU A 490 6.69 -28.37 1.07
C GLU A 490 7.86 -27.94 0.15
N TYR A 491 8.36 -26.71 0.34
CA TYR A 491 9.53 -26.18 -0.41
C TYR A 491 10.88 -26.49 0.27
N SER A 492 10.91 -27.30 1.33
CA SER A 492 12.14 -27.61 2.09
C SER A 492 12.88 -26.35 2.57
N LEU A 493 12.13 -25.35 3.04
CA LEU A 493 12.64 -24.13 3.59
C LEU A 493 12.69 -24.23 5.13
N GLN A 494 13.78 -23.71 5.72
CA GLN A 494 13.90 -23.59 7.17
C GLN A 494 13.79 -22.12 7.60
N PRO A 495 13.00 -21.80 8.65
CA PRO A 495 12.78 -20.42 9.10
C PRO A 495 14.03 -19.65 9.49
N SER A 496 15.10 -20.36 9.92
CA SER A 496 16.29 -19.74 10.55
C SER A 496 17.23 -19.02 9.57
N HIS A 497 17.15 -19.25 8.27
CA HIS A 497 18.22 -18.85 7.36
C HIS A 497 17.92 -17.62 6.49
N PHE A 498 16.66 -17.26 6.25
CA PHE A 498 16.34 -16.33 5.18
C PHE A 498 15.30 -15.27 5.46
N LEU A 499 14.57 -15.42 6.56
CA LEU A 499 13.24 -14.80 6.69
C LEU A 499 13.27 -13.30 6.88
N SER A 500 14.31 -12.75 7.47
CA SER A 500 14.28 -11.35 7.88
C SER A 500 14.43 -10.33 6.74
N GLY A 501 14.87 -10.74 5.56
CA GLY A 501 15.05 -9.86 4.38
C GLY A 501 13.89 -9.89 3.39
N PHE A 502 13.27 -11.04 3.23
CA PHE A 502 12.21 -11.28 2.23
C PHE A 502 10.85 -11.50 2.88
N ILE A 503 10.83 -12.21 4.00
CA ILE A 503 9.64 -12.72 4.66
C ILE A 503 9.63 -12.23 6.11
N MET A 504 8.47 -11.83 6.60
CA MET A 504 8.24 -11.48 8.00
C MET A 504 7.55 -12.64 8.71
N GLU A 505 8.01 -12.93 9.93
CA GLU A 505 7.31 -13.83 10.84
C GLU A 505 6.17 -13.11 11.55
N LEU A 506 5.03 -13.77 11.60
CA LEU A 506 3.86 -13.33 12.34
C LEU A 506 3.43 -14.46 13.26
N LEU A 507 2.97 -14.12 14.45
CA LEU A 507 2.43 -15.09 15.39
C LEU A 507 0.93 -15.25 15.14
N GLU A 508 0.52 -16.46 14.76
CA GLU A 508 -0.88 -16.88 14.69
C GLU A 508 -1.23 -17.62 15.98
N ARG A 509 -2.34 -17.29 16.62
CA ARG A 509 -2.83 -17.98 17.81
C ARG A 509 -3.91 -18.98 17.40
N ASP A 510 -3.71 -20.26 17.71
CA ASP A 510 -4.66 -21.32 17.47
C ASP A 510 -4.97 -21.99 18.83
N ASP A 511 -6.20 -21.90 19.30
CA ASP A 511 -6.84 -22.42 20.55
C ASP A 511 -5.97 -22.54 21.83
N SER A 512 -4.75 -22.95 21.75
CA SER A 512 -3.78 -23.05 22.85
C SER A 512 -2.31 -23.04 22.38
N VAL A 513 -2.08 -23.00 21.08
CA VAL A 513 -0.75 -23.07 20.47
C VAL A 513 -0.51 -21.83 19.64
N GLN A 514 0.56 -21.09 19.96
CA GLN A 514 1.05 -20.02 19.09
C GLN A 514 1.69 -20.67 17.85
N ARG A 515 1.11 -20.42 16.66
CA ARG A 515 1.68 -20.81 15.38
C ARG A 515 2.38 -19.60 14.76
N VAL A 516 3.50 -19.87 14.11
CA VAL A 516 4.22 -18.87 13.32
C VAL A 516 3.72 -18.99 11.88
N VAL A 517 3.35 -17.85 11.29
CA VAL A 517 3.03 -17.73 9.86
C VAL A 517 3.97 -16.72 9.21
N TYR A 518 4.11 -16.81 7.91
CA TYR A 518 5.09 -16.06 7.14
C TYR A 518 4.40 -15.26 6.05
N THR A 519 4.87 -14.03 5.78
CA THR A 519 4.39 -13.19 4.68
C THR A 519 5.55 -12.44 4.07
N PHE A 520 5.52 -12.21 2.76
CA PHE A 520 6.48 -11.29 2.12
C PHE A 520 6.32 -9.88 2.66
N THR A 521 7.42 -9.16 2.80
CA THR A 521 7.43 -7.79 3.31
C THR A 521 6.59 -6.84 2.44
N HIS A 522 6.52 -7.15 1.14
CA HIS A 522 5.68 -6.46 0.16
C HIS A 522 5.28 -7.41 -0.98
N LEU A 523 4.08 -7.22 -1.56
CA LEU A 523 3.57 -8.08 -2.62
C LEU A 523 4.48 -8.07 -3.86
N THR A 524 4.99 -6.91 -4.26
CA THR A 524 5.90 -6.81 -5.42
C THR A 524 7.26 -7.47 -5.18
N ILE A 525 7.70 -7.63 -3.92
CA ILE A 525 8.88 -8.45 -3.60
C ILE A 525 8.55 -9.92 -3.85
N GLN A 526 7.35 -10.39 -3.48
CA GLN A 526 6.87 -11.74 -3.78
C GLN A 526 6.87 -11.98 -5.30
N GLU A 527 6.33 -11.06 -6.10
CA GLU A 527 6.27 -11.15 -7.55
C GLU A 527 7.67 -11.12 -8.20
N PHE A 528 8.57 -10.27 -7.69
CA PHE A 528 9.94 -10.21 -8.19
C PHE A 528 10.71 -11.51 -7.89
N VAL A 529 10.62 -12.00 -6.66
CA VAL A 529 11.28 -13.23 -6.24
C VAL A 529 10.69 -14.44 -6.99
N ALA A 530 9.38 -14.42 -7.31
CA ALA A 530 8.72 -15.44 -8.15
C ALA A 530 9.26 -15.47 -9.60
N ALA A 531 9.76 -14.34 -10.11
CA ALA A 531 10.33 -14.27 -11.47
C ALA A 531 11.74 -14.89 -11.57
N ILE A 532 12.53 -14.87 -10.51
CA ILE A 532 13.93 -15.31 -10.50
C ILE A 532 14.10 -16.80 -10.84
N PRO A 533 13.31 -17.76 -10.30
CA PRO A 533 13.43 -19.17 -10.59
C PRO A 533 13.33 -19.51 -12.07
N GLN A 534 12.56 -18.74 -12.85
CA GLN A 534 12.40 -18.97 -14.28
C GLN A 534 13.72 -18.91 -15.04
N PHE A 535 14.70 -18.18 -14.52
CA PHE A 535 16.03 -18.03 -15.12
C PHE A 535 17.12 -18.90 -14.47
N LEU A 536 16.91 -19.39 -13.25
CA LEU A 536 17.87 -20.20 -12.51
C LEU A 536 17.68 -21.71 -12.71
N THR A 537 16.47 -22.14 -13.05
CA THR A 537 16.15 -23.56 -13.25
C THR A 537 16.80 -24.06 -14.54
N PRO A 538 17.62 -25.15 -14.51
CA PRO A 538 18.31 -25.66 -15.69
C PRO A 538 17.35 -26.13 -16.78
N ASP A 539 16.21 -26.72 -16.41
CA ASP A 539 15.12 -27.11 -17.30
C ASP A 539 13.82 -26.41 -16.86
N PRO A 540 13.58 -25.18 -17.33
CA PRO A 540 12.45 -24.38 -16.90
C PRO A 540 11.09 -24.86 -17.45
N GLY A 541 11.07 -25.99 -18.21
CA GLY A 541 9.87 -26.46 -18.89
C GLY A 541 9.45 -25.55 -20.05
N ASN A 542 8.14 -25.51 -20.32
CA ASN A 542 7.59 -24.67 -21.40
C ASN A 542 7.32 -23.25 -20.91
N ILE A 543 8.35 -22.38 -20.93
CA ILE A 543 8.24 -20.98 -20.54
C ILE A 543 7.17 -20.23 -21.35
N PRO A 544 7.09 -20.32 -22.69
CA PRO A 544 6.02 -19.67 -23.45
C PRO A 544 4.60 -20.05 -22.98
N LYS A 545 4.37 -21.32 -22.62
CA LYS A 545 3.08 -21.75 -22.08
C LYS A 545 2.76 -21.10 -20.74
N LEU A 546 3.72 -21.09 -19.81
CA LEU A 546 3.57 -20.43 -18.50
C LEU A 546 3.26 -18.96 -18.65
N LEU A 547 4.00 -18.25 -19.54
CA LEU A 547 3.79 -16.82 -19.78
C LEU A 547 2.44 -16.53 -20.43
N ASN A 548 1.97 -17.40 -21.35
CA ASN A 548 0.64 -17.27 -21.95
C ASN A 548 -0.48 -17.47 -20.92
N GLU A 549 -0.36 -18.48 -20.06
CA GLU A 549 -1.30 -18.72 -18.97
C GLU A 549 -1.33 -17.54 -17.98
N ALA A 550 -0.16 -16.99 -17.60
CA ALA A 550 -0.06 -15.82 -16.76
C ALA A 550 -0.68 -14.57 -17.41
N HIS A 551 -0.40 -14.32 -18.70
CA HIS A 551 -0.89 -13.18 -19.45
C HIS A 551 -2.42 -13.21 -19.68
N SER A 552 -3.01 -14.42 -19.74
CA SER A 552 -4.45 -14.61 -19.92
C SER A 552 -5.29 -14.31 -18.68
N LYS A 553 -4.67 -14.10 -17.51
CA LYS A 553 -5.41 -13.81 -16.27
C LYS A 553 -5.88 -12.36 -16.25
N GLU A 554 -7.19 -12.16 -16.41
CA GLU A 554 -7.83 -10.83 -16.49
C GLU A 554 -7.78 -10.04 -15.18
N ASP A 555 -7.57 -10.72 -14.03
CA ASP A 555 -7.52 -10.09 -12.71
C ASP A 555 -6.20 -9.36 -12.38
N GLY A 556 -5.26 -9.32 -13.31
CA GLY A 556 -4.02 -8.57 -13.21
C GLY A 556 -2.96 -9.14 -12.26
N ARG A 557 -3.20 -10.30 -11.63
CA ARG A 557 -2.29 -10.88 -10.61
C ARG A 557 -0.88 -11.14 -11.11
N PHE A 558 -0.67 -11.32 -12.41
CA PHE A 558 0.63 -11.60 -13.01
C PHE A 558 1.24 -10.42 -13.77
N GLU A 559 0.58 -9.27 -13.84
CA GLU A 559 1.05 -8.17 -14.69
C GLU A 559 2.44 -7.68 -14.29
N ILE A 560 2.73 -7.54 -13.01
CA ILE A 560 4.04 -7.10 -12.52
C ILE A 560 5.07 -8.25 -12.57
N PHE A 561 4.65 -9.47 -12.26
CA PHE A 561 5.48 -10.65 -12.47
C PHE A 561 6.01 -10.71 -13.92
N LEU A 562 5.13 -10.53 -14.90
CA LEU A 562 5.51 -10.53 -16.33
C LEU A 562 6.45 -9.36 -16.69
N ARG A 563 6.28 -8.18 -16.09
CA ARG A 563 7.23 -7.06 -16.25
C ARG A 563 8.61 -7.44 -15.71
N PHE A 564 8.68 -8.07 -14.54
CA PHE A 564 9.93 -8.53 -13.97
C PHE A 564 10.59 -9.61 -14.83
N VAL A 565 9.81 -10.58 -15.33
CA VAL A 565 10.33 -11.61 -16.25
C VAL A 565 10.90 -10.96 -17.51
N ALA A 566 10.19 -10.04 -18.14
CA ALA A 566 10.69 -9.30 -19.30
C ALA A 566 11.94 -8.47 -18.96
N GLY A 567 11.95 -7.81 -17.81
CA GLY A 567 13.06 -6.97 -17.35
C GLY A 567 14.33 -7.74 -17.01
N LEU A 568 14.22 -8.99 -16.50
CA LEU A 568 15.35 -9.84 -16.19
C LEU A 568 16.07 -10.38 -17.45
N THR A 569 15.48 -10.24 -18.65
CA THR A 569 16.18 -10.50 -19.93
C THR A 569 17.27 -9.46 -20.22
N SER A 570 17.21 -8.28 -19.58
CA SER A 570 18.22 -7.24 -19.71
C SER A 570 19.49 -7.58 -18.92
N SER A 571 20.64 -7.51 -19.56
CA SER A 571 21.93 -7.72 -18.89
C SER A 571 22.14 -6.79 -17.69
N HIS A 572 21.70 -5.56 -17.78
CA HIS A 572 21.83 -4.57 -16.70
C HIS A 572 20.97 -4.92 -15.47
N SER A 573 19.83 -5.59 -15.67
CA SER A 573 18.98 -6.07 -14.57
C SER A 573 19.49 -7.40 -14.01
N ALA A 574 19.95 -8.30 -14.88
CA ALA A 574 20.39 -9.64 -14.50
C ALA A 574 21.77 -9.65 -13.81
N GLN A 575 22.71 -8.80 -14.25
CA GLN A 575 24.11 -8.81 -13.81
C GLN A 575 24.28 -8.77 -12.27
N PRO A 576 23.60 -7.89 -11.50
CA PRO A 576 23.74 -7.91 -10.04
C PRO A 576 23.34 -9.23 -9.41
N LEU A 577 22.29 -9.88 -9.93
CA LEU A 577 21.82 -11.15 -9.43
C LEU A 577 22.74 -12.31 -9.85
N GLN A 578 23.22 -12.29 -11.09
CA GLN A 578 24.14 -13.31 -11.62
C GLN A 578 25.48 -13.33 -10.85
N GLU A 579 25.93 -12.19 -10.34
CA GLU A 579 27.15 -12.09 -9.50
C GLU A 579 27.04 -12.96 -8.23
N VAL A 580 25.82 -13.13 -7.68
CA VAL A 580 25.59 -13.84 -6.42
C VAL A 580 24.95 -15.21 -6.62
N LEU A 581 24.09 -15.35 -7.64
CA LEU A 581 23.27 -16.55 -7.86
C LEU A 581 23.80 -17.46 -8.97
N GLY A 582 24.77 -16.99 -9.74
CA GLY A 582 25.27 -17.69 -10.94
C GLY A 582 24.55 -17.27 -12.23
N PRO A 583 24.99 -17.81 -13.38
CA PRO A 583 24.49 -17.38 -14.69
C PRO A 583 23.02 -17.74 -14.89
N PHE A 584 22.28 -16.82 -15.53
CA PHE A 584 20.91 -17.05 -15.96
C PHE A 584 20.85 -17.89 -17.25
N SER A 585 19.81 -18.69 -17.40
CA SER A 585 19.54 -19.51 -18.59
C SER A 585 19.41 -18.64 -19.84
N HIS A 586 20.30 -18.82 -20.81
CA HIS A 586 20.22 -18.16 -22.11
C HIS A 586 18.96 -18.59 -22.88
N GLN A 587 18.60 -19.87 -22.79
CA GLN A 587 17.41 -20.42 -23.44
C GLN A 587 16.15 -19.71 -22.94
N THR A 588 15.98 -19.58 -21.62
CA THR A 588 14.84 -18.84 -21.03
C THR A 588 14.83 -17.39 -21.51
N THR A 589 15.99 -16.74 -21.52
CA THR A 589 16.10 -15.35 -21.98
C THR A 589 15.61 -15.19 -23.42
N CYS A 590 16.04 -16.09 -24.34
CA CYS A 590 15.57 -16.09 -25.73
C CYS A 590 14.05 -16.35 -25.81
N GLN A 591 13.54 -17.36 -25.10
CA GLN A 591 12.11 -17.69 -25.11
C GLN A 591 11.23 -16.54 -24.61
N VAL A 592 11.67 -15.81 -23.58
CA VAL A 592 10.95 -14.64 -23.09
C VAL A 592 10.97 -13.50 -24.12
N ILE A 593 12.10 -13.24 -24.76
CA ILE A 593 12.22 -12.22 -25.81
C ILE A 593 11.30 -12.53 -26.99
N ASP A 594 11.31 -13.80 -27.46
CA ASP A 594 10.47 -14.25 -28.57
C ASP A 594 8.99 -14.16 -28.19
N TRP A 595 8.62 -14.52 -26.95
CA TRP A 595 7.27 -14.38 -26.44
C TRP A 595 6.79 -12.93 -26.41
N VAL A 596 7.63 -12.00 -25.91
CA VAL A 596 7.29 -10.56 -25.92
C VAL A 596 7.08 -10.07 -27.34
N LYS A 597 7.93 -10.48 -28.30
CA LYS A 597 7.78 -10.15 -29.71
C LYS A 597 6.46 -10.64 -30.28
N GLU A 598 6.12 -11.91 -30.06
CA GLU A 598 4.85 -12.52 -30.49
C GLU A 598 3.63 -11.75 -29.96
N LYS A 599 3.67 -11.35 -28.66
CA LYS A 599 2.55 -10.61 -28.05
C LYS A 599 2.34 -9.24 -28.69
N ILE A 600 3.40 -8.53 -29.03
CA ILE A 600 3.29 -7.23 -29.72
C ILE A 600 2.72 -7.43 -31.11
N GLU A 601 3.30 -8.32 -31.92
CA GLU A 601 2.91 -8.57 -33.29
C GLU A 601 1.44 -9.05 -33.40
N GLY A 602 0.98 -9.87 -32.45
CA GLY A 602 -0.38 -10.39 -32.41
C GLY A 602 -1.46 -9.41 -31.92
N GLN A 603 -1.06 -8.28 -31.26
CA GLN A 603 -2.02 -7.30 -30.70
C GLN A 603 -2.17 -6.04 -31.56
N ILE A 604 -1.28 -5.85 -32.53
CA ILE A 604 -1.32 -4.72 -33.44
C ILE A 604 -2.55 -4.84 -34.35
N GLY A 605 -3.39 -3.81 -34.36
CA GLY A 605 -4.63 -3.77 -35.16
C GLY A 605 -5.85 -4.44 -34.52
N ASN A 606 -5.73 -5.07 -33.34
CA ASN A 606 -6.86 -5.66 -32.61
C ASN A 606 -7.46 -4.64 -31.62
N THR A 607 -8.71 -4.23 -31.86
CA THR A 607 -9.42 -3.25 -31.02
C THR A 607 -9.81 -3.80 -29.64
N GLU A 608 -9.89 -5.11 -29.45
CA GLU A 608 -10.26 -5.75 -28.18
C GLU A 608 -9.08 -5.92 -27.20
N GLY A 609 -7.84 -5.86 -27.68
CA GLY A 609 -6.63 -6.11 -26.89
C GLY A 609 -5.94 -4.87 -26.32
N LYS A 610 -6.60 -3.71 -26.21
CA LYS A 610 -5.96 -2.42 -25.83
C LYS A 610 -5.16 -2.48 -24.52
N ARG A 611 -5.71 -3.11 -23.49
CA ARG A 611 -5.03 -3.25 -22.18
C ARG A 611 -3.78 -4.13 -22.31
N ASN A 612 -3.88 -5.21 -23.07
CA ASN A 612 -2.77 -6.13 -23.28
C ASN A 612 -1.63 -5.45 -24.05
N LEU A 613 -1.96 -4.61 -25.03
CA LEU A 613 -0.96 -3.82 -25.77
C LEU A 613 -0.22 -2.86 -24.84
N LEU A 614 -0.92 -2.16 -23.95
CA LEU A 614 -0.28 -1.30 -22.94
C LEU A 614 0.68 -2.10 -22.05
N ASN A 615 0.25 -3.26 -21.53
CA ASN A 615 1.12 -4.11 -20.72
C ASN A 615 2.38 -4.53 -21.46
N THR A 616 2.25 -4.83 -22.76
CA THR A 616 3.39 -5.23 -23.60
C THR A 616 4.40 -4.09 -23.80
N LEU A 617 3.94 -2.83 -23.87
CA LEU A 617 4.83 -1.67 -23.90
C LEU A 617 5.67 -1.55 -22.61
N TYR A 618 5.08 -1.90 -21.47
CA TYR A 618 5.84 -1.96 -20.21
C TYR A 618 6.85 -3.11 -20.20
N TYR A 619 6.57 -4.27 -20.83
CA TYR A 619 7.56 -5.35 -20.98
C TYR A 619 8.75 -4.89 -21.82
N LEU A 620 8.52 -4.18 -22.93
CA LEU A 620 9.57 -3.59 -23.76
C LEU A 620 10.43 -2.59 -22.97
N PHE A 621 9.75 -1.71 -22.21
CA PHE A 621 10.43 -0.72 -21.39
C PHE A 621 11.36 -1.38 -20.36
N GLU A 622 10.90 -2.41 -19.64
CA GLU A 622 11.70 -3.12 -18.63
C GLU A 622 12.86 -3.90 -19.26
N SER A 623 12.65 -4.54 -20.43
CA SER A 623 13.68 -5.33 -21.13
C SER A 623 14.88 -4.50 -21.58
N LYS A 624 14.68 -3.19 -21.88
CA LYS A 624 15.71 -2.31 -22.48
C LYS A 624 16.39 -2.89 -23.72
N ASN A 625 15.73 -3.82 -24.42
CA ASN A 625 16.28 -4.49 -25.58
C ASN A 625 16.07 -3.67 -26.85
N LYS A 626 17.13 -2.96 -27.30
CA LYS A 626 17.07 -2.09 -28.48
C LYS A 626 16.67 -2.86 -29.74
N ALA A 627 17.18 -4.06 -29.95
CA ALA A 627 16.90 -4.86 -31.15
C ALA A 627 15.43 -5.30 -31.19
N LEU A 628 14.90 -5.75 -30.03
CA LEU A 628 13.49 -6.13 -29.90
C LEU A 628 12.57 -4.93 -30.15
N VAL A 629 12.85 -3.79 -29.52
CA VAL A 629 12.06 -2.56 -29.68
C VAL A 629 12.08 -2.09 -31.13
N GLN A 630 13.24 -2.09 -31.80
CA GLN A 630 13.36 -1.67 -33.20
C GLN A 630 12.61 -2.63 -34.15
N ALA A 631 12.63 -3.94 -33.87
CA ALA A 631 11.93 -4.94 -34.67
C ALA A 631 10.41 -4.87 -34.49
N THR A 632 9.92 -4.47 -33.34
CA THR A 632 8.49 -4.40 -33.00
C THR A 632 7.94 -2.98 -33.21
N VAL A 633 8.21 -2.05 -32.29
CA VAL A 633 7.67 -0.67 -32.33
C VAL A 633 8.17 0.11 -33.53
N GLY A 634 9.38 -0.12 -34.01
CA GLY A 634 9.92 0.51 -35.23
C GLY A 634 9.15 0.15 -36.49
N SER A 635 8.42 -0.98 -36.50
CA SER A 635 7.61 -1.49 -37.60
C SER A 635 6.10 -1.33 -37.37
N VAL A 636 5.65 -0.94 -36.16
CA VAL A 636 4.23 -0.78 -35.84
C VAL A 636 3.66 0.47 -36.48
N GLU A 637 2.52 0.33 -37.12
CA GLU A 637 1.87 1.43 -37.82
C GLU A 637 0.86 2.20 -36.94
N THR A 638 0.24 1.59 -35.88
CA THR A 638 -0.86 2.26 -35.21
C THR A 638 -1.05 1.85 -33.73
N PHE A 639 -1.19 2.85 -32.87
CA PHE A 639 -1.63 2.76 -31.46
C PHE A 639 -3.01 3.38 -31.22
N ARG A 640 -3.81 3.50 -32.25
CA ARG A 640 -5.09 4.24 -32.24
C ARG A 640 -6.03 3.82 -31.12
N GLY A 641 -6.65 4.83 -30.52
CA GLY A 641 -7.73 4.63 -29.55
C GLY A 641 -7.31 4.00 -28.21
N LEU A 642 -6.01 4.01 -27.87
CA LEU A 642 -5.54 3.71 -26.52
C LEU A 642 -5.87 4.90 -25.61
N ASP A 643 -6.44 4.63 -24.46
CA ASP A 643 -6.61 5.67 -23.43
C ASP A 643 -5.29 5.84 -22.68
N LEU A 644 -4.37 6.69 -23.23
CA LEU A 644 -3.02 6.89 -22.71
C LEU A 644 -3.00 7.92 -21.58
N LYS A 645 -2.58 7.48 -20.41
CA LYS A 645 -2.28 8.38 -19.30
C LYS A 645 -0.86 8.97 -19.44
N PRO A 646 -0.55 10.08 -18.76
CA PRO A 646 0.78 10.67 -18.84
C PRO A 646 1.93 9.71 -18.56
N ILE A 647 1.77 8.76 -17.61
CA ILE A 647 2.78 7.73 -17.33
C ILE A 647 2.98 6.75 -18.50
N ASP A 648 1.91 6.39 -19.22
CA ASP A 648 2.00 5.54 -20.40
C ASP A 648 2.77 6.25 -21.51
N CYS A 649 2.55 7.58 -21.65
CA CYS A 649 3.31 8.44 -22.56
C CYS A 649 4.80 8.49 -22.21
N ALA A 650 5.15 8.52 -20.90
CA ALA A 650 6.55 8.46 -20.47
C ALA A 650 7.19 7.11 -20.81
N VAL A 651 6.48 5.99 -20.59
CA VAL A 651 6.94 4.65 -20.99
C VAL A 651 7.16 4.58 -22.50
N LEU A 652 6.17 5.05 -23.30
CA LEU A 652 6.28 5.13 -24.76
C LEU A 652 7.48 5.96 -25.19
N SER A 653 7.69 7.14 -24.62
CA SER A 653 8.85 7.99 -24.92
C SER A 653 10.16 7.26 -24.70
N HIS A 654 10.30 6.51 -23.61
CA HIS A 654 11.51 5.73 -23.35
C HIS A 654 11.69 4.55 -24.31
N VAL A 655 10.59 3.90 -24.70
CA VAL A 655 10.61 2.82 -25.71
C VAL A 655 11.03 3.38 -27.06
N ILE A 656 10.42 4.48 -27.50
CA ILE A 656 10.76 5.17 -28.74
C ILE A 656 12.21 5.65 -28.74
N ALA A 657 12.73 6.11 -27.60
CA ALA A 657 14.10 6.56 -27.45
C ALA A 657 15.12 5.44 -27.78
N LEU A 658 14.75 4.16 -27.66
CA LEU A 658 15.59 3.04 -28.06
C LEU A 658 15.59 2.80 -29.59
N CYS A 659 14.60 3.31 -30.34
CA CYS A 659 14.56 3.23 -31.80
C CYS A 659 15.51 4.24 -32.42
N ASP A 660 16.11 3.90 -33.56
CA ASP A 660 16.88 4.85 -34.36
C ASP A 660 15.96 5.76 -35.17
N THR A 661 14.86 5.20 -35.69
CA THR A 661 13.81 5.89 -36.47
C THR A 661 12.50 5.14 -36.36
N ILE A 662 11.38 5.85 -36.36
CA ILE A 662 10.02 5.30 -36.44
C ILE A 662 9.40 5.79 -37.74
N LYS A 663 8.95 4.87 -38.60
CA LYS A 663 8.35 5.22 -39.89
C LYS A 663 7.04 5.95 -39.70
N GLU A 664 6.14 5.38 -38.90
CA GLU A 664 4.84 5.96 -38.60
C GLU A 664 4.51 5.77 -37.13
N PHE A 665 4.10 6.85 -36.48
CA PHE A 665 3.65 6.84 -35.10
C PHE A 665 2.25 7.42 -35.01
N ASP A 666 1.26 6.51 -34.99
CA ASP A 666 -0.13 6.87 -35.05
C ASP A 666 -0.76 6.76 -33.66
N LEU A 667 -1.04 7.92 -33.06
CA LEU A 667 -1.68 8.10 -31.77
C LEU A 667 -3.09 8.69 -31.89
N GLU A 668 -3.80 8.42 -32.98
CA GLU A 668 -5.14 8.94 -33.20
C GLU A 668 -6.09 8.52 -32.07
N SER A 669 -6.83 9.48 -31.50
CA SER A 669 -7.87 9.26 -30.48
C SER A 669 -7.35 8.52 -29.23
N CYS A 670 -6.15 8.84 -28.76
CA CYS A 670 -5.50 8.22 -27.58
C CYS A 670 -5.72 9.01 -26.30
N ASN A 671 -6.59 10.00 -26.27
CA ASN A 671 -6.86 10.89 -25.12
C ASN A 671 -5.60 11.61 -24.58
N ILE A 672 -4.63 11.90 -25.49
CA ILE A 672 -3.41 12.60 -25.13
C ILE A 672 -3.74 14.07 -24.90
N GLN A 673 -3.41 14.58 -23.73
CA GLN A 673 -3.49 15.99 -23.35
C GLN A 673 -2.08 16.60 -23.30
N PHE A 674 -1.99 17.86 -22.89
CA PHE A 674 -0.71 18.59 -22.78
C PHE A 674 0.35 17.83 -21.99
N GLU A 675 0.02 17.28 -20.81
CA GLU A 675 0.96 16.55 -19.97
C GLU A 675 1.49 15.27 -20.65
N GLY A 676 0.63 14.53 -21.33
CA GLY A 676 1.04 13.34 -22.07
C GLY A 676 2.00 13.69 -23.21
N LEU A 677 1.69 14.74 -23.96
CA LEU A 677 2.55 15.22 -25.05
C LEU A 677 3.90 15.74 -24.50
N GLN A 678 3.91 16.41 -23.35
CA GLN A 678 5.15 16.89 -22.70
C GLN A 678 6.10 15.73 -22.42
N ARG A 679 5.57 14.58 -22.00
CA ARG A 679 6.36 13.36 -21.73
C ARG A 679 6.82 12.65 -22.99
N LEU A 680 6.06 12.73 -24.09
CA LEU A 680 6.46 12.19 -25.41
C LEU A 680 7.53 13.04 -26.10
N ARG A 681 7.54 14.36 -25.86
CA ARG A 681 8.39 15.35 -26.53
C ARG A 681 9.86 14.93 -26.75
N PRO A 682 10.59 14.36 -25.76
CA PRO A 682 12.01 14.06 -25.91
C PRO A 682 12.32 13.09 -27.06
N SER A 683 11.35 12.26 -27.50
CA SER A 683 11.55 11.22 -28.51
C SER A 683 10.85 11.48 -29.84
N LEU A 684 9.94 12.48 -29.94
CA LEU A 684 9.14 12.74 -31.12
C LEU A 684 9.96 13.09 -32.37
N HIS A 685 11.17 13.69 -32.21
CA HIS A 685 12.06 14.00 -33.32
C HIS A 685 12.50 12.78 -34.15
N LYS A 686 12.37 11.57 -33.61
CA LYS A 686 12.71 10.30 -34.27
C LYS A 686 11.63 9.78 -35.21
N CYS A 687 10.40 10.30 -35.14
CA CYS A 687 9.27 9.88 -35.96
C CYS A 687 9.34 10.52 -37.35
N GLN A 688 9.09 9.74 -38.43
CA GLN A 688 8.93 10.26 -39.78
C GLN A 688 7.51 10.76 -40.02
N VAL A 689 6.52 10.02 -39.59
CA VAL A 689 5.11 10.40 -39.62
C VAL A 689 4.58 10.38 -38.19
N LEU A 690 4.03 11.51 -37.73
CA LEU A 690 3.35 11.62 -36.43
C LEU A 690 1.90 12.01 -36.65
N ARG A 691 0.96 11.18 -36.13
CA ARG A 691 -0.48 11.45 -36.12
C ARG A 691 -0.95 11.64 -34.69
N LEU A 692 -1.52 12.82 -34.41
CA LEU A 692 -2.12 13.17 -33.11
C LEU A 692 -3.61 13.48 -33.22
N ARG A 693 -4.23 13.14 -34.34
CA ARG A 693 -5.62 13.40 -34.64
C ARG A 693 -6.58 13.03 -33.52
N GLY A 694 -7.58 13.88 -33.22
CA GLY A 694 -8.61 13.62 -32.19
C GLY A 694 -8.08 13.57 -30.75
N ASN A 695 -6.96 14.25 -30.48
CA ASN A 695 -6.42 14.43 -29.12
C ASN A 695 -6.57 15.90 -28.68
N ASN A 696 -6.80 16.16 -27.41
CA ASN A 696 -6.93 17.52 -26.89
C ASN A 696 -5.57 18.12 -26.50
N VAL A 697 -4.74 18.36 -27.53
CA VAL A 697 -3.35 18.88 -27.36
C VAL A 697 -3.35 20.38 -27.08
N GLY A 698 -4.22 21.14 -27.76
CA GLY A 698 -4.36 22.59 -27.62
C GLY A 698 -3.14 23.41 -28.06
N ASP A 699 -3.24 24.74 -27.96
CA ASP A 699 -2.19 25.67 -28.37
C ASP A 699 -0.89 25.49 -27.55
N SER A 700 -1.01 25.14 -26.28
CA SER A 700 0.14 24.85 -25.41
C SER A 700 0.98 23.66 -25.88
N GLY A 701 0.32 22.65 -26.45
CA GLY A 701 1.01 21.47 -27.00
C GLY A 701 1.80 21.78 -28.27
N VAL A 702 1.37 22.78 -29.04
CA VAL A 702 2.11 23.25 -30.23
C VAL A 702 3.52 23.75 -29.86
N LYS A 703 3.69 24.39 -28.69
CA LYS A 703 5.02 24.84 -28.23
C LYS A 703 5.95 23.64 -28.04
N LEU A 704 5.46 22.54 -27.46
CA LEU A 704 6.23 21.30 -27.27
C LEU A 704 6.60 20.65 -28.61
N LEU A 705 5.66 20.62 -29.58
CA LEU A 705 5.90 20.09 -30.91
C LEU A 705 6.92 20.97 -31.65
N SER A 706 6.84 22.29 -31.49
CA SER A 706 7.77 23.25 -32.06
C SER A 706 9.19 23.02 -31.59
N GLU A 707 9.40 22.66 -30.32
CA GLU A 707 10.72 22.30 -29.80
C GLU A 707 11.25 21.02 -30.46
N ALA A 708 10.38 19.98 -30.61
CA ALA A 708 10.76 18.74 -31.29
C ALA A 708 11.10 18.96 -32.76
N LEU A 709 10.40 19.87 -33.47
CA LEU A 709 10.64 20.21 -34.87
C LEU A 709 11.92 21.01 -35.06
N ARG A 710 12.35 21.84 -34.09
CA ARG A 710 13.60 22.59 -34.12
C ARG A 710 14.83 21.75 -33.85
N ASN A 711 14.65 20.48 -33.39
CA ASN A 711 15.79 19.59 -33.21
C ASN A 711 16.51 19.35 -34.52
N THR A 712 17.83 19.49 -34.54
CA THR A 712 18.68 19.30 -35.75
C THR A 712 18.58 17.91 -36.34
N ASP A 713 18.33 16.90 -35.49
CA ASP A 713 18.17 15.49 -35.88
C ASP A 713 16.72 15.11 -36.19
N CYS A 714 15.80 16.08 -36.29
CA CYS A 714 14.39 15.84 -36.54
C CYS A 714 14.17 15.17 -37.92
N LYS A 715 13.57 13.97 -37.87
CA LYS A 715 13.29 13.15 -39.06
C LYS A 715 11.83 13.27 -39.55
N MET A 716 11.04 14.15 -38.93
CA MET A 716 9.63 14.28 -39.20
C MET A 716 9.35 14.84 -40.62
N GLN A 717 8.65 14.00 -41.39
CA GLN A 717 8.22 14.35 -42.76
C GLN A 717 6.74 14.74 -42.83
N LYS A 718 5.88 14.11 -42.00
CA LYS A 718 4.47 14.39 -41.93
C LYS A 718 4.01 14.57 -40.49
N LEU A 719 3.21 15.61 -40.26
CA LEU A 719 2.58 15.91 -38.98
C LEU A 719 1.07 16.09 -39.17
N ASP A 720 0.28 15.24 -38.51
CA ASP A 720 -1.17 15.32 -38.51
C ASP A 720 -1.71 15.82 -37.18
N LEU A 721 -2.27 17.04 -37.20
CA LEU A 721 -2.90 17.77 -36.10
C LEU A 721 -4.39 18.04 -36.37
N TRP A 722 -5.06 17.10 -37.01
CA TRP A 722 -6.48 17.19 -37.27
C TRP A 722 -7.26 17.07 -35.94
N ASP A 723 -8.21 18.00 -35.70
CA ASP A 723 -9.10 18.00 -34.53
C ASP A 723 -8.33 17.83 -33.17
N VAL A 724 -7.36 18.77 -32.94
CA VAL A 724 -6.56 18.76 -31.70
C VAL A 724 -6.75 20.04 -30.87
N GLY A 725 -7.80 20.85 -31.19
CA GLY A 725 -8.18 22.03 -30.40
C GLY A 725 -7.30 23.26 -30.62
N LEU A 726 -6.72 23.46 -31.81
CA LEU A 726 -5.88 24.62 -32.13
C LEU A 726 -6.69 25.88 -32.45
N THR A 727 -6.14 27.01 -32.02
CA THR A 727 -6.68 28.36 -32.31
C THR A 727 -5.66 29.24 -33.06
N ASP A 728 -6.06 30.47 -33.38
CA ASP A 728 -5.18 31.45 -34.03
C ASP A 728 -3.93 31.77 -33.19
N SER A 729 -3.96 31.50 -31.88
CA SER A 729 -2.88 31.84 -30.93
C SER A 729 -1.58 31.05 -31.16
N CYS A 730 -1.64 29.84 -31.72
CA CYS A 730 -0.47 28.97 -31.86
C CYS A 730 0.23 29.08 -33.21
N ILE A 731 -0.36 29.80 -34.19
CA ILE A 731 0.12 29.75 -35.58
C ILE A 731 1.47 30.37 -35.80
N GLU A 732 1.84 31.38 -35.00
CA GLU A 732 3.17 32.01 -35.07
C GLU A 732 4.25 31.07 -34.54
N ASP A 733 3.98 30.30 -33.46
CA ASP A 733 4.90 29.30 -32.94
C ASP A 733 5.15 28.21 -33.99
N LEU A 734 4.08 27.74 -34.66
CA LEU A 734 4.19 26.78 -35.77
C LEU A 734 5.01 27.35 -36.91
N ALA A 735 4.71 28.55 -37.38
CA ALA A 735 5.39 29.17 -38.48
C ALA A 735 6.91 29.36 -38.20
N SER A 736 7.25 29.73 -36.95
CA SER A 736 8.63 29.83 -36.51
C SER A 736 9.35 28.48 -36.51
N ALA A 737 8.70 27.41 -36.02
CA ALA A 737 9.30 26.09 -35.98
C ALA A 737 9.49 25.50 -37.38
N PHE A 738 8.53 25.70 -38.28
CA PHE A 738 8.59 25.20 -39.66
C PHE A 738 9.61 25.96 -40.53
N SER A 739 9.90 27.21 -40.21
CA SER A 739 10.93 27.98 -40.93
C SER A 739 12.35 27.41 -40.73
N THR A 740 12.58 26.75 -39.59
CA THR A 740 13.86 26.09 -39.24
C THR A 740 13.90 24.62 -39.63
N ASN A 741 12.75 23.94 -39.68
CA ASN A 741 12.68 22.53 -40.03
C ASN A 741 12.81 22.28 -41.52
N GLN A 742 13.75 21.40 -41.92
CA GLN A 742 14.05 21.13 -43.32
C GLN A 742 13.55 19.72 -43.76
N SER A 743 12.85 18.97 -42.92
CA SER A 743 12.43 17.61 -43.24
C SER A 743 10.93 17.51 -43.58
N LEU A 744 10.10 18.43 -43.11
CA LEU A 744 8.64 18.35 -43.22
C LEU A 744 8.14 18.58 -44.66
N THR A 745 7.34 17.62 -45.17
CA THR A 745 6.69 17.63 -46.48
C THR A 745 5.18 17.71 -46.41
N GLY A 746 4.55 17.29 -45.30
CA GLY A 746 3.12 17.26 -45.10
C GLY A 746 2.67 17.78 -43.77
N LEU A 747 1.66 18.65 -43.72
CA LEU A 747 1.07 19.21 -42.52
C LEU A 747 -0.46 19.19 -42.60
N ASN A 748 -1.11 18.59 -41.61
CA ASN A 748 -2.56 18.58 -41.48
C ASN A 748 -3.00 19.40 -40.27
N LEU A 749 -3.77 20.48 -40.54
CA LEU A 749 -4.34 21.39 -39.53
C LEU A 749 -5.88 21.46 -39.67
N GLY A 750 -6.51 20.48 -40.32
CA GLY A 750 -7.94 20.43 -40.52
C GLY A 750 -8.72 20.29 -39.21
N SER A 751 -10.01 20.61 -39.27
CA SER A 751 -10.97 20.50 -38.14
C SER A 751 -10.50 21.20 -36.84
N ASN A 752 -9.85 22.35 -36.98
CA ASN A 752 -9.46 23.20 -35.86
C ASN A 752 -10.27 24.52 -35.89
N THR A 753 -9.92 25.49 -35.04
CA THR A 753 -10.71 26.74 -34.92
C THR A 753 -10.01 27.94 -35.53
N PHE A 754 -9.11 27.75 -36.51
CA PHE A 754 -8.44 28.85 -37.19
C PHE A 754 -9.41 29.76 -37.91
N THR A 755 -9.21 31.08 -37.78
CA THR A 755 -10.04 32.10 -38.45
C THR A 755 -9.23 32.87 -39.48
N ASP A 756 -9.85 33.86 -40.11
CA ASP A 756 -9.17 34.76 -41.08
C ASP A 756 -7.93 35.46 -40.51
N ARG A 757 -7.84 35.55 -39.19
CA ARG A 757 -6.67 36.17 -38.49
C ARG A 757 -5.39 35.37 -38.69
N SER A 758 -5.49 34.04 -38.82
CA SER A 758 -4.28 33.18 -39.00
C SER A 758 -3.76 33.19 -40.45
N VAL A 759 -4.54 33.70 -41.44
CA VAL A 759 -4.21 33.59 -42.87
C VAL A 759 -2.87 34.21 -43.20
N PRO A 760 -2.46 35.41 -42.68
CA PRO A 760 -1.15 35.97 -42.96
C PRO A 760 0.01 35.06 -42.48
N ALA A 761 -0.10 34.54 -41.25
CA ALA A 761 0.92 33.66 -40.67
C ALA A 761 0.97 32.28 -41.35
N LEU A 762 -0.21 31.72 -41.73
CA LEU A 762 -0.29 30.50 -42.57
C LEU A 762 0.32 30.68 -43.93
N SER A 763 0.10 31.82 -44.56
CA SER A 763 0.71 32.16 -45.87
C SER A 763 2.23 32.25 -45.73
N CYS A 764 2.71 32.89 -44.68
CA CYS A 764 4.15 32.98 -44.36
C CYS A 764 4.75 31.59 -44.13
N LEU A 765 4.09 30.74 -43.35
CA LEU A 765 4.49 29.32 -43.09
C LEU A 765 4.59 28.54 -44.40
N ILE A 766 3.57 28.59 -45.24
CA ILE A 766 3.53 27.91 -46.55
C ILE A 766 4.67 28.38 -47.44
N MET A 767 4.96 29.68 -47.49
CA MET A 767 6.00 30.23 -48.34
C MET A 767 7.40 29.95 -47.85
N ASN A 768 7.64 30.00 -46.54
CA ASN A 768 8.93 29.81 -45.95
C ASN A 768 9.36 28.35 -45.87
N CYS A 769 8.43 27.44 -45.69
CA CYS A 769 8.72 25.99 -45.63
C CYS A 769 8.90 25.42 -47.04
N ARG A 770 10.11 25.50 -47.62
CA ARG A 770 10.42 25.15 -49.02
C ARG A 770 10.14 23.72 -49.38
N ARG A 771 10.19 22.78 -48.45
CA ARG A 771 9.95 21.34 -48.66
C ARG A 771 8.50 20.93 -48.49
N LEU A 772 7.63 21.80 -48.00
CA LEU A 772 6.20 21.50 -47.85
C LEU A 772 5.56 21.25 -49.21
N GLU A 773 5.03 20.06 -49.40
CA GLU A 773 4.32 19.59 -50.57
C GLU A 773 2.80 19.55 -50.39
N GLN A 774 2.35 19.31 -49.11
CA GLN A 774 0.94 19.14 -48.79
C GLN A 774 0.56 19.88 -47.53
N ILE A 775 -0.50 20.66 -47.53
CA ILE A 775 -1.12 21.24 -46.34
C ILE A 775 -2.65 21.12 -46.44
N TRP A 776 -3.26 20.59 -45.35
CA TRP A 776 -4.70 20.49 -45.20
C TRP A 776 -5.18 21.46 -44.14
N LEU A 777 -6.18 22.29 -44.50
CA LEU A 777 -6.77 23.37 -43.69
C LEU A 777 -8.32 23.29 -43.69
N VAL A 778 -8.90 22.18 -44.18
CA VAL A 778 -10.34 21.96 -44.28
C VAL A 778 -11.01 22.03 -42.92
N GLU A 779 -12.30 22.33 -42.87
CA GLU A 779 -13.11 22.38 -41.64
C GLU A 779 -12.58 23.40 -40.60
N ASN A 780 -11.92 24.48 -41.03
CA ASN A 780 -11.62 25.65 -40.25
C ASN A 780 -12.58 26.80 -40.52
N ARG A 781 -12.55 27.89 -39.74
CA ARG A 781 -13.48 29.01 -39.77
C ARG A 781 -13.02 30.13 -40.71
N PHE A 782 -12.47 29.79 -41.89
CA PHE A 782 -12.07 30.79 -42.89
C PHE A 782 -13.25 31.26 -43.76
N SER A 783 -13.27 32.56 -44.07
CA SER A 783 -14.21 33.08 -45.08
C SER A 783 -13.87 32.56 -46.49
N SER A 784 -14.84 32.59 -47.38
CA SER A 784 -14.65 32.15 -48.78
C SER A 784 -13.54 32.90 -49.51
N VAL A 785 -13.38 34.18 -49.22
CA VAL A 785 -12.30 35.02 -49.76
C VAL A 785 -10.92 34.51 -49.31
N ARG A 786 -10.79 34.21 -48.01
CA ARG A 786 -9.52 33.73 -47.41
C ARG A 786 -9.18 32.29 -47.80
N LYS A 787 -10.20 31.46 -48.01
CA LYS A 787 -10.00 30.13 -48.60
C LYS A 787 -9.39 30.20 -49.98
N ASN A 788 -9.94 31.10 -50.87
CA ASN A 788 -9.39 31.29 -52.19
C ASN A 788 -7.98 31.85 -52.15
N GLN A 789 -7.66 32.81 -51.24
CA GLN A 789 -6.33 33.31 -51.03
C GLN A 789 -5.32 32.22 -50.62
N LEU A 790 -5.67 31.36 -49.65
CA LEU A 790 -4.84 30.24 -49.24
C LEU A 790 -4.65 29.23 -50.37
N LYS A 791 -5.70 28.94 -51.12
CA LYS A 791 -5.66 27.98 -52.21
C LYS A 791 -4.77 28.48 -53.34
N SER A 792 -4.75 29.78 -53.66
CA SER A 792 -3.90 30.36 -54.73
C SER A 792 -2.40 30.21 -54.41
N LEU A 793 -2.01 29.97 -53.17
CA LEU A 793 -0.60 29.74 -52.82
C LEU A 793 -0.04 28.45 -53.45
N GLN A 794 -0.87 27.49 -53.81
CA GLN A 794 -0.41 26.30 -54.54
C GLN A 794 0.21 26.64 -55.89
N ASP A 795 -0.21 27.74 -56.54
CA ASP A 795 0.30 28.19 -57.87
C ASP A 795 1.72 28.73 -57.75
N THR A 796 2.21 28.99 -56.55
CA THR A 796 3.57 29.48 -56.33
C THR A 796 4.63 28.39 -56.47
N ARG A 797 4.26 27.10 -56.32
CA ARG A 797 5.17 25.95 -56.41
C ARG A 797 4.52 24.71 -57.02
N PRO A 798 5.20 24.07 -58.03
CA PRO A 798 4.59 22.95 -58.83
C PRO A 798 4.16 21.72 -57.99
N ARG A 799 4.81 21.50 -56.82
CA ARG A 799 4.50 20.34 -55.97
C ARG A 799 3.63 20.65 -54.77
N LEU A 800 3.32 21.92 -54.53
CA LEU A 800 2.54 22.31 -53.37
C LEU A 800 1.04 22.08 -53.61
N ARG A 801 0.38 21.38 -52.71
CA ARG A 801 -1.08 21.22 -52.66
C ARG A 801 -1.63 21.85 -51.39
N VAL A 802 -2.55 22.77 -51.54
CA VAL A 802 -3.25 23.45 -50.47
C VAL A 802 -4.71 23.07 -50.52
N THR A 803 -5.19 22.34 -49.53
CA THR A 803 -6.57 21.91 -49.37
C THR A 803 -7.25 22.71 -48.27
N VAL A 804 -8.30 23.49 -48.56
CA VAL A 804 -8.91 24.43 -47.60
C VAL A 804 -10.44 24.21 -47.56
#